data_ac3d585d26a02c1984cb36044b02bb02
#
_entry.id   ac3d585d26a02c1984cb36044b02bb02
#
_cell.length_a   1.000
_cell.length_b   1.000
_cell.length_c   1.000
_cell.angle_alpha   90.00
_cell.angle_beta   90.00
_cell.angle_gamma   90.00
#
_symmetry.space_group_name_H-M   'P 1'
#
loop_
_entity.id
_entity.type
_entity.pdbx_description
1 polymer ?
#
loop_
_entity_poly.entity_id
_entity_poly.type
_entity_poly.pdbx_seq_one_letter_code
_entity_poly.pdbx_strand_id
1 'polypeptide(L)'
;MNIKHVREYYNFEYAIPFFVGMIFFGVAFNYDIISPSNISWLVGDRLQSYLGWEYFRHAPWQFPVVGRTNYGMELSSSIVFTDSNPWLSILLKPFSSFLPSTFQFGGAWLLLCVIAQAIILWKIISIYTQNNCIKTIALVFMLFNPAWINRTGHLMLMSFFIFTAGIYLSLKYSKTTSFNNAKWLLLLCIAIGTHFYIYLLIFINWFVIVFYAFLCEPANRKKIILSFFLNILVSFSLFYVFGYLTIGGGASAGGFGFYKANLLFPILAGGNSEIIGLNFFHPGEYEGYNYFGGGLILLIIINIFFGKVDLFSVVKNNVPLFLFSLICFVLAISNVIAIGDNEFTIPLPNILLNILSNFRASGRFLWPVVMLIFLYFFSRTLKFPGKWPWLILLICTSLQIYDISKSWLHNHNSLISNAVNNSTRFEEYSMLWNKHLSVYKNIRWFPTQNSGPKWSEISYLSNKYNQNTDAIYYARVDEKKLSATMKKVSLQLLFGNYEFNTAYLMNKDYSSLIKLKKGDAIYKYKDLYILMPGNNSCDDCDIVNTSNVQQRDFDFSIGGIGRILLGDGWYSPEAWGVWSQGDVSEIFIPGDTKNVEIYFDGFLVPGKREHFNVSFYCGQEKISQLDVTPKSTREVLLNVSGCIKNEDNAIKLTVRNDNPGIPKMLFPNNEDSRLIAFGLKKIIMH
;
A
#
# COMPACT_ATOMS: atom_id res chain seq x y z
N MET A 1 4.80 -55.09 4.36
CA MET A 1 4.33 -54.06 3.44
C MET A 1 5.59 -53.26 2.93
N ASN A 2 5.87 -53.38 1.64
CA ASN A 2 7.19 -53.05 1.08
C ASN A 2 7.38 -51.52 1.03
N ILE A 3 8.44 -50.98 1.65
CA ILE A 3 8.75 -49.56 1.79
C ILE A 3 8.85 -48.86 0.40
N LYS A 4 9.18 -49.58 -0.66
CA LYS A 4 9.19 -49.08 -2.07
C LYS A 4 7.76 -48.72 -2.54
N HIS A 5 6.76 -49.51 -2.30
CA HIS A 5 5.36 -49.22 -2.70
C HIS A 5 4.75 -48.05 -1.94
N VAL A 6 5.16 -47.82 -0.68
CA VAL A 6 4.70 -46.67 0.10
C VAL A 6 5.33 -45.36 -0.46
N ARG A 7 6.59 -45.41 -0.90
CA ARG A 7 7.27 -44.23 -1.48
C ARG A 7 6.75 -43.83 -2.87
N GLU A 8 6.41 -44.80 -3.72
CA GLU A 8 5.79 -44.55 -5.04
C GLU A 8 4.37 -43.99 -4.90
N TYR A 9 3.58 -44.47 -3.94
CA TYR A 9 2.23 -43.96 -3.68
C TYR A 9 2.23 -42.50 -3.19
N TYR A 10 3.20 -42.11 -2.35
CA TYR A 10 3.36 -40.73 -1.88
C TYR A 10 3.77 -39.75 -3.01
N ASN A 11 4.55 -40.17 -3.98
CA ASN A 11 4.95 -39.30 -5.10
C ASN A 11 3.79 -39.02 -6.08
N PHE A 12 2.84 -39.94 -6.23
CA PHE A 12 1.69 -39.77 -7.14
C PHE A 12 0.56 -38.92 -6.50
N GLU A 13 0.47 -38.86 -5.18
CA GLU A 13 -0.61 -38.13 -4.50
C GLU A 13 -0.53 -36.61 -4.74
N TYR A 14 0.67 -36.05 -4.89
CA TYR A 14 0.85 -34.61 -5.14
C TYR A 14 0.83 -34.22 -6.62
N ALA A 15 0.81 -35.18 -7.53
CA ALA A 15 0.69 -34.91 -8.95
C ALA A 15 -0.67 -34.24 -9.28
N ILE A 16 -1.76 -34.71 -8.66
CA ILE A 16 -3.11 -34.15 -8.90
C ILE A 16 -3.15 -32.64 -8.54
N PRO A 17 -2.85 -32.19 -7.31
CA PRO A 17 -2.92 -30.77 -6.99
C PRO A 17 -1.89 -29.93 -7.78
N PHE A 18 -0.73 -30.47 -8.15
CA PHE A 18 0.22 -29.81 -9.02
C PHE A 18 -0.39 -29.49 -10.40
N PHE A 19 -0.95 -30.50 -11.08
CA PHE A 19 -1.55 -30.32 -12.40
C PHE A 19 -2.81 -29.45 -12.35
N VAL A 20 -3.65 -29.59 -11.32
CA VAL A 20 -4.81 -28.71 -11.11
C VAL A 20 -4.34 -27.25 -10.93
N GLY A 21 -3.28 -27.01 -10.16
CA GLY A 21 -2.69 -25.68 -10.00
C GLY A 21 -2.15 -25.12 -11.31
N MET A 22 -1.46 -25.93 -12.12
CA MET A 22 -0.97 -25.53 -13.44
C MET A 22 -2.13 -25.14 -14.36
N ILE A 23 -3.17 -25.98 -14.47
CA ILE A 23 -4.33 -25.67 -15.30
C ILE A 23 -5.02 -24.38 -14.82
N PHE A 24 -5.25 -24.27 -13.51
CA PHE A 24 -5.84 -23.07 -12.91
C PHE A 24 -5.02 -21.83 -13.26
N PHE A 25 -3.68 -21.91 -13.19
CA PHE A 25 -2.81 -20.78 -13.54
C PHE A 25 -3.01 -20.34 -14.98
N GLY A 26 -3.05 -21.27 -15.94
CA GLY A 26 -3.28 -20.97 -17.35
C GLY A 26 -4.67 -20.36 -17.62
N VAL A 27 -5.69 -20.79 -16.86
CA VAL A 27 -7.07 -20.31 -17.02
C VAL A 27 -7.25 -18.92 -16.40
N ALA A 28 -6.78 -18.70 -15.18
CA ALA A 28 -7.06 -17.48 -14.42
C ALA A 28 -6.02 -16.36 -14.64
N PHE A 29 -4.81 -16.72 -15.13
CA PHE A 29 -3.72 -15.75 -15.31
C PHE A 29 -3.19 -15.76 -16.75
N ASN A 30 -2.04 -16.15 -17.06
CA ASN A 30 -1.44 -16.41 -18.39
C ASN A 30 -0.01 -16.87 -18.20
N TYR A 31 0.44 -17.86 -18.98
CA TYR A 31 1.83 -18.35 -18.89
C TYR A 31 2.88 -17.35 -19.37
N ASP A 32 2.52 -16.41 -20.25
CA ASP A 32 3.46 -15.42 -20.80
C ASP A 32 4.08 -14.52 -19.72
N ILE A 33 3.39 -14.34 -18.59
CA ILE A 33 3.89 -13.54 -17.45
C ILE A 33 5.06 -14.23 -16.72
N ILE A 34 5.30 -15.52 -16.95
CA ILE A 34 6.41 -16.26 -16.32
C ILE A 34 7.75 -15.87 -16.95
N SER A 35 7.73 -15.40 -18.19
CA SER A 35 8.97 -14.98 -18.90
C SER A 35 9.70 -13.91 -18.08
N PRO A 36 10.97 -14.15 -17.68
CA PRO A 36 11.71 -13.24 -16.83
C PRO A 36 11.96 -11.85 -17.44
N SER A 37 12.02 -11.76 -18.75
CA SER A 37 12.24 -10.50 -19.49
C SER A 37 10.94 -9.75 -19.79
N ASN A 38 9.79 -10.39 -19.65
CA ASN A 38 8.50 -9.75 -19.89
C ASN A 38 8.08 -8.90 -18.68
N ILE A 39 8.23 -7.58 -18.79
CA ILE A 39 7.78 -6.59 -17.77
C ILE A 39 6.56 -5.80 -18.20
N SER A 40 6.08 -5.98 -19.42
CA SER A 40 4.99 -5.16 -19.99
C SER A 40 3.64 -5.37 -19.28
N TRP A 41 3.41 -6.54 -18.67
CA TRP A 41 2.22 -6.83 -17.88
C TRP A 41 2.23 -6.19 -16.48
N LEU A 42 3.40 -5.69 -16.05
CA LEU A 42 3.57 -5.08 -14.73
C LEU A 42 3.05 -3.64 -14.75
N VAL A 43 1.99 -3.37 -14.02
CA VAL A 43 1.39 -2.03 -13.86
C VAL A 43 1.04 -1.78 -12.39
N GLY A 44 1.00 -0.51 -11.96
CA GLY A 44 0.67 -0.15 -10.57
C GLY A 44 1.56 -0.84 -9.55
N ASP A 45 0.97 -1.52 -8.56
CA ASP A 45 1.71 -2.17 -7.46
C ASP A 45 2.61 -3.32 -7.93
N ARG A 46 2.26 -3.99 -9.04
CA ARG A 46 3.14 -5.00 -9.65
C ARG A 46 4.45 -4.39 -10.16
N LEU A 47 4.35 -3.21 -10.76
CA LEU A 47 5.52 -2.48 -11.25
C LEU A 47 6.33 -1.87 -10.10
N GLN A 48 5.67 -1.40 -9.04
CA GLN A 48 6.32 -0.99 -7.79
C GLN A 48 7.19 -2.12 -7.21
N SER A 49 6.65 -3.35 -7.15
CA SER A 49 7.37 -4.53 -6.68
C SER A 49 8.60 -4.84 -7.54
N TYR A 50 8.46 -4.73 -8.85
CA TYR A 50 9.56 -4.94 -9.80
C TYR A 50 10.66 -3.88 -9.66
N LEU A 51 10.31 -2.59 -9.60
CA LEU A 51 11.28 -1.51 -9.48
C LEU A 51 12.04 -1.56 -8.14
N GLY A 52 11.37 -1.90 -7.05
CA GLY A 52 12.06 -2.13 -5.77
C GLY A 52 13.11 -3.23 -5.85
N TRP A 53 12.80 -4.34 -6.53
CA TRP A 53 13.77 -5.39 -6.82
C TRP A 53 14.91 -4.91 -7.73
N GLU A 54 14.61 -4.21 -8.84
CA GLU A 54 15.61 -3.75 -9.80
C GLU A 54 16.63 -2.79 -9.15
N TYR A 55 16.18 -1.85 -8.35
CA TYR A 55 17.10 -0.99 -7.61
C TYR A 55 17.89 -1.76 -6.54
N PHE A 56 17.26 -2.69 -5.82
CA PHE A 56 17.94 -3.49 -4.81
C PHE A 56 19.00 -4.41 -5.41
N ARG A 57 18.76 -5.04 -6.57
CA ARG A 57 19.73 -5.96 -7.19
C ARG A 57 21.04 -5.26 -7.59
N HIS A 58 20.96 -3.96 -7.93
CA HIS A 58 22.12 -3.15 -8.34
C HIS A 58 22.72 -2.32 -7.19
N ALA A 59 22.03 -2.18 -6.07
CA ALA A 59 22.54 -1.47 -4.91
C ALA A 59 23.68 -2.27 -4.21
N PRO A 60 24.64 -1.63 -3.53
CA PRO A 60 25.60 -2.33 -2.71
C PRO A 60 24.92 -3.09 -1.56
N TRP A 61 25.58 -4.13 -1.06
CA TRP A 61 25.17 -4.75 0.19
C TRP A 61 25.38 -3.78 1.36
N GLN A 62 24.36 -3.59 2.16
CA GLN A 62 24.39 -2.70 3.31
C GLN A 62 23.46 -3.21 4.41
N PHE A 63 23.55 -2.62 5.61
CA PHE A 63 22.68 -2.99 6.71
C PHE A 63 21.71 -1.85 7.04
N PRO A 64 20.43 -2.13 7.32
CA PRO A 64 19.71 -3.42 7.23
C PRO A 64 19.78 -4.04 5.82
N VAL A 65 19.78 -5.37 5.69
CA VAL A 65 20.11 -6.09 4.44
C VAL A 65 19.27 -5.65 3.24
N VAL A 66 17.97 -5.39 3.45
CA VAL A 66 17.05 -4.86 2.42
C VAL A 66 16.47 -3.51 2.85
N GLY A 67 17.05 -2.89 3.87
CA GLY A 67 16.51 -1.71 4.53
C GLY A 67 16.85 -0.38 3.88
N ARG A 68 17.81 -0.35 2.95
CA ARG A 68 18.19 0.85 2.21
C ARG A 68 18.53 0.48 0.79
N THR A 69 18.01 1.24 -0.15
CA THR A 69 18.26 1.07 -1.59
C THR A 69 18.65 2.41 -2.19
N ASN A 70 19.16 2.42 -3.41
CA ASN A 70 19.42 3.67 -4.13
C ASN A 70 18.13 4.28 -4.71
N TYR A 71 16.99 3.66 -4.49
CA TYR A 71 15.68 4.12 -4.89
C TYR A 71 15.14 5.15 -3.91
N GLY A 72 14.86 6.36 -4.37
CA GLY A 72 14.25 7.42 -3.59
C GLY A 72 15.18 8.53 -3.10
N MET A 73 16.48 8.45 -3.32
CA MET A 73 17.45 9.44 -2.84
C MET A 73 17.30 9.68 -1.32
N GLU A 74 16.96 10.89 -0.86
CA GLU A 74 16.71 11.21 0.56
C GLU A 74 15.56 10.40 1.17
N LEU A 75 14.61 9.98 0.32
CA LEU A 75 13.43 9.15 0.69
C LEU A 75 13.73 7.66 0.69
N SER A 76 14.96 7.27 0.37
CA SER A 76 15.40 5.87 0.30
C SER A 76 14.99 5.09 1.54
N SER A 77 14.41 3.90 1.32
CA SER A 77 13.85 3.04 2.35
C SER A 77 14.05 1.56 2.02
N SER A 78 13.37 0.67 2.72
CA SER A 78 13.43 -0.76 2.50
C SER A 78 12.53 -1.21 1.35
N ILE A 79 12.95 -2.27 0.64
CA ILE A 79 12.12 -2.94 -0.37
C ILE A 79 10.86 -3.61 0.19
N VAL A 80 10.74 -3.75 1.51
CA VAL A 80 9.48 -4.20 2.15
C VAL A 80 8.34 -3.22 1.89
N PHE A 81 8.66 -1.93 1.64
CA PHE A 81 7.67 -0.89 1.33
C PHE A 81 7.38 -0.76 -0.17
N THR A 82 8.02 -1.59 -1.00
CA THR A 82 7.71 -1.77 -2.42
C THR A 82 7.13 -3.15 -2.74
N ASP A 83 6.83 -3.97 -1.73
CA ASP A 83 6.34 -5.35 -1.88
C ASP A 83 7.24 -6.24 -2.75
N SER A 84 8.57 -6.08 -2.65
CA SER A 84 9.55 -6.74 -3.53
C SER A 84 10.11 -8.06 -2.96
N ASN A 85 9.37 -8.78 -2.16
CA ASN A 85 9.72 -10.07 -1.54
C ASN A 85 11.18 -10.17 -1.05
N PRO A 86 11.49 -9.76 0.19
CA PRO A 86 12.84 -9.78 0.75
C PRO A 86 13.59 -11.10 0.59
N TRP A 87 12.94 -12.26 0.80
CA TRP A 87 13.60 -13.55 0.68
C TRP A 87 14.08 -13.85 -0.73
N LEU A 88 13.21 -13.67 -1.74
CA LEU A 88 13.58 -13.89 -3.14
C LEU A 88 14.62 -12.87 -3.59
N SER A 89 14.48 -11.61 -3.16
CA SER A 89 15.42 -10.55 -3.50
C SER A 89 16.83 -10.84 -2.94
N ILE A 90 16.94 -11.28 -1.68
CA ILE A 90 18.22 -11.68 -1.08
C ILE A 90 18.81 -12.91 -1.80
N LEU A 91 17.97 -13.91 -2.10
CA LEU A 91 18.39 -15.14 -2.76
C LEU A 91 18.92 -14.88 -4.19
N LEU A 92 18.27 -13.99 -4.94
CA LEU A 92 18.58 -13.73 -6.34
C LEU A 92 19.70 -12.69 -6.53
N LYS A 93 19.87 -11.75 -5.60
CA LYS A 93 20.86 -10.67 -5.72
C LYS A 93 22.31 -11.14 -5.96
N PRO A 94 22.84 -12.19 -5.31
CA PRO A 94 24.19 -12.68 -5.59
C PRO A 94 24.40 -13.12 -7.05
N PHE A 95 23.31 -13.48 -7.73
CA PHE A 95 23.32 -13.94 -9.11
C PHE A 95 23.02 -12.83 -10.12
N SER A 96 22.91 -11.57 -9.69
CA SER A 96 22.49 -10.44 -10.54
C SER A 96 23.32 -10.27 -11.81
N SER A 97 24.61 -10.59 -11.79
CA SER A 97 25.50 -10.54 -12.96
C SER A 97 25.21 -11.62 -14.01
N PHE A 98 24.56 -12.71 -13.62
CA PHE A 98 24.16 -13.80 -14.51
C PHE A 98 22.71 -13.67 -15.01
N LEU A 99 21.92 -12.81 -14.37
CA LEU A 99 20.54 -12.56 -14.76
C LEU A 99 20.48 -11.57 -15.94
N PRO A 100 19.45 -11.66 -16.81
CA PRO A 100 19.23 -10.66 -17.86
C PRO A 100 19.19 -9.23 -17.30
N SER A 101 19.53 -8.26 -18.14
CA SER A 101 19.48 -6.83 -17.79
C SER A 101 18.09 -6.42 -17.30
N THR A 102 17.04 -6.96 -17.94
CA THR A 102 15.66 -6.86 -17.46
C THR A 102 15.26 -8.23 -16.92
N PHE A 103 15.02 -8.30 -15.60
CA PHE A 103 14.69 -9.55 -14.94
C PHE A 103 13.60 -9.36 -13.90
N GLN A 104 12.45 -9.98 -14.11
CA GLN A 104 11.35 -10.05 -13.14
C GLN A 104 11.14 -11.49 -12.65
N PHE A 105 10.84 -11.66 -11.40
CA PHE A 105 10.43 -12.94 -10.79
C PHE A 105 8.94 -13.02 -10.45
N GLY A 106 8.17 -11.94 -10.68
CA GLY A 106 6.77 -11.81 -10.26
C GLY A 106 5.86 -12.89 -10.84
N GLY A 107 6.03 -13.23 -12.13
CA GLY A 107 5.24 -14.30 -12.78
C GLY A 107 5.57 -15.69 -12.22
N ALA A 108 6.84 -16.00 -12.01
CA ALA A 108 7.28 -17.25 -11.39
C ALA A 108 6.81 -17.35 -9.93
N TRP A 109 6.84 -16.22 -9.17
CA TRP A 109 6.29 -16.14 -7.83
C TRP A 109 4.79 -16.42 -7.80
N LEU A 110 4.02 -15.85 -8.72
CA LEU A 110 2.57 -16.09 -8.81
C LEU A 110 2.27 -17.56 -9.10
N LEU A 111 3.01 -18.19 -10.03
CA LEU A 111 2.90 -19.62 -10.30
C LEU A 111 3.22 -20.46 -9.05
N LEU A 112 4.30 -20.13 -8.34
CA LEU A 112 4.64 -20.77 -7.06
C LEU A 112 3.51 -20.66 -6.04
N CYS A 113 2.92 -19.47 -5.89
CA CYS A 113 1.78 -19.24 -4.99
C CYS A 113 0.59 -20.14 -5.34
N VAL A 114 0.25 -20.27 -6.62
CA VAL A 114 -0.86 -21.13 -7.08
C VAL A 114 -0.60 -22.60 -6.79
N ILE A 115 0.58 -23.10 -7.14
CA ILE A 115 0.94 -24.51 -6.91
C ILE A 115 1.01 -24.82 -5.41
N ALA A 116 1.66 -23.95 -4.63
CA ALA A 116 1.76 -24.13 -3.18
C ALA A 116 0.38 -24.09 -2.51
N GLN A 117 -0.50 -23.17 -2.93
CA GLN A 117 -1.89 -23.10 -2.46
C GLN A 117 -2.64 -24.40 -2.77
N ALA A 118 -2.55 -24.91 -3.99
CA ALA A 118 -3.19 -26.16 -4.40
C ALA A 118 -2.71 -27.35 -3.54
N ILE A 119 -1.41 -27.46 -3.31
CA ILE A 119 -0.80 -28.54 -2.51
C ILE A 119 -1.27 -28.46 -1.04
N ILE A 120 -1.27 -27.26 -0.45
CA ILE A 120 -1.68 -27.10 0.97
C ILE A 120 -3.18 -27.34 1.13
N LEU A 121 -4.00 -26.85 0.20
CA LEU A 121 -5.43 -27.12 0.19
C LEU A 121 -5.71 -28.62 0.06
N TRP A 122 -4.99 -29.33 -0.81
CA TRP A 122 -5.10 -30.77 -0.94
C TRP A 122 -4.82 -31.48 0.39
N LYS A 123 -3.78 -31.07 1.12
CA LYS A 123 -3.48 -31.62 2.46
C LYS A 123 -4.61 -31.36 3.46
N ILE A 124 -5.22 -30.18 3.44
CA ILE A 124 -6.35 -29.86 4.31
C ILE A 124 -7.57 -30.72 3.95
N ILE A 125 -7.91 -30.80 2.66
CA ILE A 125 -9.05 -31.57 2.18
C ILE A 125 -8.87 -33.08 2.52
N SER A 126 -7.64 -33.58 2.42
CA SER A 126 -7.29 -34.96 2.77
C SER A 126 -7.51 -35.32 4.26
N ILE A 127 -7.67 -34.31 5.13
CA ILE A 127 -8.05 -34.49 6.53
C ILE A 127 -9.52 -35.03 6.64
N TYR A 128 -10.37 -34.68 5.66
CA TYR A 128 -11.81 -34.94 5.68
C TYR A 128 -12.22 -36.11 4.79
N THR A 129 -11.53 -36.35 3.68
CA THR A 129 -11.86 -37.44 2.73
C THR A 129 -10.60 -37.95 2.03
N GLN A 130 -10.64 -39.26 1.67
CA GLN A 130 -9.59 -39.90 0.84
C GLN A 130 -10.03 -40.12 -0.62
N ASN A 131 -11.28 -39.77 -0.97
CA ASN A 131 -11.76 -39.87 -2.34
C ASN A 131 -11.15 -38.78 -3.23
N ASN A 132 -10.31 -39.20 -4.19
CA ASN A 132 -9.58 -38.27 -5.05
C ASN A 132 -10.51 -37.43 -5.95
N CYS A 133 -11.65 -37.95 -6.41
CA CYS A 133 -12.64 -37.17 -7.14
C CYS A 133 -13.19 -36.01 -6.30
N ILE A 134 -13.63 -36.30 -5.08
CA ILE A 134 -14.16 -35.30 -4.15
C ILE A 134 -13.04 -34.28 -3.80
N LYS A 135 -11.80 -34.74 -3.55
CA LYS A 135 -10.67 -33.87 -3.27
C LYS A 135 -10.41 -32.92 -4.42
N THR A 136 -10.43 -33.40 -5.66
CA THR A 136 -10.19 -32.58 -6.85
C THR A 136 -11.27 -31.53 -7.04
N ILE A 137 -12.56 -31.89 -6.91
CA ILE A 137 -13.67 -30.95 -7.02
C ILE A 137 -13.57 -29.86 -5.94
N ALA A 138 -13.33 -30.25 -4.69
CA ALA A 138 -13.17 -29.31 -3.59
C ALA A 138 -11.93 -28.42 -3.74
N LEU A 139 -10.82 -28.95 -4.27
CA LEU A 139 -9.63 -28.16 -4.59
C LEU A 139 -9.92 -27.10 -5.65
N VAL A 140 -10.56 -27.45 -6.76
CA VAL A 140 -10.97 -26.53 -7.80
C VAL A 140 -11.89 -25.44 -7.22
N PHE A 141 -12.88 -25.84 -6.42
CA PHE A 141 -13.77 -24.89 -5.74
C PHE A 141 -13.00 -23.85 -4.93
N MET A 142 -12.06 -24.30 -4.09
CA MET A 142 -11.28 -23.41 -3.22
C MET A 142 -10.28 -22.55 -3.97
N LEU A 143 -9.76 -22.99 -5.13
CA LEU A 143 -8.90 -22.16 -5.98
C LEU A 143 -9.68 -21.02 -6.63
N PHE A 144 -10.97 -21.25 -6.99
CA PHE A 144 -11.86 -20.18 -7.46
C PHE A 144 -12.42 -19.34 -6.30
N ASN A 145 -11.55 -18.94 -5.38
CA ASN A 145 -11.87 -18.01 -4.29
C ASN A 145 -11.87 -16.56 -4.80
N PRO A 146 -13.00 -15.82 -4.76
CA PRO A 146 -13.08 -14.46 -5.28
C PRO A 146 -12.09 -13.50 -4.64
N ALA A 147 -11.96 -13.56 -3.31
CA ALA A 147 -11.06 -12.68 -2.57
C ALA A 147 -9.59 -12.87 -2.95
N TRP A 148 -9.17 -14.12 -3.22
CA TRP A 148 -7.82 -14.43 -3.65
C TRP A 148 -7.54 -13.97 -5.08
N ILE A 149 -8.43 -14.30 -6.01
CA ILE A 149 -8.30 -13.94 -7.43
C ILE A 149 -8.18 -12.42 -7.60
N ASN A 150 -8.92 -11.63 -6.83
CA ASN A 150 -8.86 -10.17 -6.89
C ASN A 150 -7.61 -9.54 -6.26
N ARG A 151 -6.66 -10.35 -5.74
CA ARG A 151 -5.39 -9.83 -5.18
C ARG A 151 -4.23 -9.85 -6.17
N THR A 152 -4.45 -10.16 -7.43
CA THR A 152 -3.41 -10.18 -8.48
C THR A 152 -2.69 -8.84 -8.69
N GLY A 153 -3.30 -7.73 -8.31
CA GLY A 153 -2.64 -6.42 -8.27
C GLY A 153 -1.45 -6.36 -7.32
N HIS A 154 -1.50 -7.09 -6.20
CA HIS A 154 -0.47 -7.15 -5.16
C HIS A 154 0.16 -8.54 -5.13
N LEU A 155 1.27 -8.74 -5.85
CA LEU A 155 1.89 -10.06 -6.05
C LEU A 155 2.20 -10.79 -4.73
N MET A 156 2.67 -10.08 -3.71
CA MET A 156 3.04 -10.71 -2.45
C MET A 156 1.83 -11.14 -1.62
N LEU A 157 0.67 -10.49 -1.80
CA LEU A 157 -0.59 -10.93 -1.18
C LEU A 157 -1.15 -12.21 -1.79
N MET A 158 -0.70 -12.62 -2.98
CA MET A 158 -1.10 -13.91 -3.55
C MET A 158 -0.59 -15.12 -2.77
N SER A 159 0.28 -14.91 -1.78
CA SER A 159 0.86 -15.96 -0.92
C SER A 159 -0.09 -16.53 0.15
N PHE A 160 -1.36 -16.71 -0.18
CA PHE A 160 -2.36 -17.30 0.74
C PHE A 160 -1.94 -18.68 1.27
N PHE A 161 -1.14 -19.43 0.50
CA PHE A 161 -0.62 -20.73 0.93
C PHE A 161 0.07 -20.68 2.31
N ILE A 162 0.64 -19.53 2.70
CA ILE A 162 1.34 -19.39 3.98
C ILE A 162 0.34 -19.44 5.14
N PHE A 163 -0.71 -18.59 5.15
CA PHE A 163 -1.70 -18.65 6.21
C PHE A 163 -2.58 -19.91 6.13
N THR A 164 -2.80 -20.44 4.92
CA THR A 164 -3.46 -21.73 4.71
C THR A 164 -2.65 -22.87 5.35
N ALA A 165 -1.32 -22.83 5.27
CA ALA A 165 -0.44 -23.77 5.98
C ALA A 165 -0.56 -23.62 7.52
N GLY A 166 -0.73 -22.39 8.01
CA GLY A 166 -1.04 -22.14 9.42
C GLY A 166 -2.37 -22.80 9.85
N ILE A 167 -3.42 -22.66 9.05
CA ILE A 167 -4.71 -23.36 9.29
C ILE A 167 -4.50 -24.88 9.30
N TYR A 168 -3.72 -25.43 8.36
CA TYR A 168 -3.37 -26.84 8.36
C TYR A 168 -2.69 -27.29 9.66
N LEU A 169 -1.71 -26.52 10.16
CA LEU A 169 -1.05 -26.83 11.43
C LEU A 169 -2.01 -26.77 12.62
N SER A 170 -2.93 -25.81 12.63
CA SER A 170 -3.96 -25.69 13.68
C SER A 170 -4.95 -26.85 13.67
N LEU A 171 -5.42 -27.26 12.48
CA LEU A 171 -6.27 -28.46 12.31
C LEU A 171 -5.55 -29.74 12.77
N LYS A 172 -4.26 -29.84 12.47
CA LYS A 172 -3.44 -30.96 12.93
C LYS A 172 -3.26 -30.96 14.44
N TYR A 173 -2.99 -29.78 15.03
CA TYR A 173 -2.88 -29.63 16.48
C TYR A 173 -4.19 -30.04 17.19
N SER A 174 -5.35 -29.62 16.69
CA SER A 174 -6.66 -30.01 17.25
C SER A 174 -6.89 -31.53 17.27
N LYS A 175 -6.23 -32.27 16.35
CA LYS A 175 -6.33 -33.73 16.31
C LYS A 175 -5.29 -34.48 17.14
N THR A 176 -4.08 -33.95 17.25
CA THR A 176 -2.93 -34.68 17.84
C THR A 176 -2.44 -34.10 19.15
N THR A 177 -2.90 -32.88 19.53
CA THR A 177 -2.42 -32.12 20.69
C THR A 177 -0.89 -32.01 20.74
N SER A 178 -0.22 -32.03 19.59
CA SER A 178 1.24 -31.98 19.49
C SER A 178 1.68 -30.63 18.90
N PHE A 179 2.14 -29.73 19.76
CA PHE A 179 2.69 -28.45 19.38
C PHE A 179 4.08 -28.60 18.73
N ASN A 180 4.23 -28.15 17.48
CA ASN A 180 5.49 -28.20 16.75
C ASN A 180 6.01 -26.79 16.45
N ASN A 181 6.89 -26.28 17.34
CA ASN A 181 7.42 -24.94 17.24
C ASN A 181 8.20 -24.68 15.94
N ALA A 182 9.00 -25.65 15.48
CA ALA A 182 9.85 -25.43 14.30
C ALA A 182 9.04 -25.08 13.04
N LYS A 183 7.86 -25.71 12.86
CA LYS A 183 6.99 -25.41 11.73
C LYS A 183 6.35 -24.02 11.83
N TRP A 184 5.96 -23.61 13.04
CA TRP A 184 5.43 -22.27 13.27
C TRP A 184 6.50 -21.20 13.07
N LEU A 185 7.70 -21.40 13.62
CA LEU A 185 8.84 -20.51 13.43
C LEU A 185 9.16 -20.35 11.93
N LEU A 186 9.21 -21.46 11.19
CA LEU A 186 9.43 -21.42 9.74
C LEU A 186 8.36 -20.61 9.01
N LEU A 187 7.09 -20.80 9.34
CA LEU A 187 6.00 -20.03 8.70
C LEU A 187 6.08 -18.54 9.04
N LEU A 188 6.38 -18.18 10.29
CA LEU A 188 6.58 -16.79 10.70
C LEU A 188 7.74 -16.15 9.93
N CYS A 189 8.88 -16.84 9.83
CA CYS A 189 10.03 -16.36 9.06
C CYS A 189 9.71 -16.15 7.59
N ILE A 190 9.06 -17.13 6.94
CA ILE A 190 8.65 -17.00 5.53
C ILE A 190 7.69 -15.82 5.37
N ALA A 191 6.71 -15.69 6.25
CA ALA A 191 5.69 -14.65 6.17
C ALA A 191 6.25 -13.23 6.30
N ILE A 192 7.19 -13.00 7.25
CA ILE A 192 7.85 -11.69 7.44
C ILE A 192 8.55 -11.23 6.17
N GLY A 193 9.28 -12.10 5.51
CA GLY A 193 9.98 -11.77 4.27
C GLY A 193 9.13 -11.95 3.01
N THR A 194 7.81 -12.11 3.15
CA THR A 194 6.87 -12.13 2.05
C THR A 194 5.96 -10.90 2.08
N HIS A 195 5.13 -10.77 3.12
CA HIS A 195 4.23 -9.63 3.25
C HIS A 195 3.72 -9.47 4.68
N PHE A 196 3.66 -8.22 5.16
CA PHE A 196 3.28 -7.91 6.55
C PHE A 196 1.90 -8.43 6.96
N TYR A 197 0.86 -8.31 6.11
CA TYR A 197 -0.48 -8.85 6.43
C TYR A 197 -0.50 -10.37 6.53
N ILE A 198 0.25 -11.07 5.69
CA ILE A 198 0.38 -12.53 5.75
C ILE A 198 1.06 -12.93 7.06
N TYR A 199 2.10 -12.18 7.47
CA TYR A 199 2.74 -12.38 8.78
C TYR A 199 1.73 -12.20 9.92
N LEU A 200 0.92 -11.14 9.92
CA LEU A 200 -0.07 -10.90 10.97
C LEU A 200 -1.10 -12.04 11.08
N LEU A 201 -1.60 -12.57 9.97
CA LEU A 201 -2.52 -13.70 9.97
C LEU A 201 -1.88 -14.95 10.60
N ILE A 202 -0.62 -15.24 10.25
CA ILE A 202 0.13 -16.35 10.86
C ILE A 202 0.43 -16.08 12.32
N PHE A 203 0.82 -14.86 12.66
CA PHE A 203 1.15 -14.46 14.04
C PHE A 203 -0.07 -14.61 14.96
N ILE A 204 -1.24 -14.13 14.56
CA ILE A 204 -2.48 -14.27 15.34
C ILE A 204 -2.82 -15.76 15.52
N ASN A 205 -2.76 -16.55 14.45
CA ASN A 205 -3.05 -17.99 14.52
C ASN A 205 -2.07 -18.73 15.43
N TRP A 206 -0.77 -18.47 15.27
CA TRP A 206 0.29 -19.03 16.13
C TRP A 206 0.10 -18.61 17.58
N PHE A 207 -0.19 -17.33 17.85
CA PHE A 207 -0.38 -16.82 19.21
C PHE A 207 -1.54 -17.52 19.92
N VAL A 208 -2.67 -17.70 19.22
CA VAL A 208 -3.84 -18.43 19.75
C VAL A 208 -3.48 -19.89 20.05
N ILE A 209 -2.75 -20.57 19.17
CA ILE A 209 -2.31 -21.95 19.38
C ILE A 209 -1.37 -22.06 20.57
N VAL A 210 -0.38 -21.17 20.68
CA VAL A 210 0.58 -21.16 21.80
C VAL A 210 -0.14 -20.92 23.12
N PHE A 211 -1.05 -19.94 23.16
CA PHE A 211 -1.84 -19.63 24.35
C PHE A 211 -2.73 -20.81 24.77
N TYR A 212 -3.41 -21.43 23.81
CA TYR A 212 -4.25 -22.61 24.07
C TYR A 212 -3.41 -23.81 24.53
N ALA A 213 -2.27 -24.08 23.89
CA ALA A 213 -1.35 -25.14 24.30
C ALA A 213 -0.80 -24.91 25.71
N PHE A 214 -0.47 -23.65 26.07
CA PHE A 214 -0.02 -23.30 27.43
C PHE A 214 -1.07 -23.64 28.50
N LEU A 215 -2.35 -23.44 28.20
CA LEU A 215 -3.45 -23.79 29.12
C LEU A 215 -3.66 -25.31 29.20
N CYS A 216 -3.63 -26.00 28.05
CA CYS A 216 -4.04 -27.41 27.94
C CYS A 216 -2.90 -28.42 28.15
N GLU A 217 -1.61 -28.01 28.07
CA GLU A 217 -0.45 -28.89 28.16
C GLU A 217 0.48 -28.53 29.35
N PRO A 218 0.08 -28.78 30.61
CA PRO A 218 0.88 -28.39 31.78
C PRO A 218 2.32 -28.91 31.77
N ALA A 219 2.53 -30.15 31.29
CA ALA A 219 3.84 -30.79 31.22
C ALA A 219 4.80 -30.09 30.23
N ASN A 220 4.25 -29.39 29.22
CA ASN A 220 5.03 -28.73 28.16
C ASN A 220 5.20 -27.22 28.36
N ARG A 221 4.63 -26.62 29.42
CA ARG A 221 4.61 -25.15 29.62
C ARG A 221 5.97 -24.48 29.48
N LYS A 222 7.04 -25.03 30.05
CA LYS A 222 8.41 -24.47 29.94
C LYS A 222 8.86 -24.39 28.47
N LYS A 223 8.63 -25.47 27.70
CA LYS A 223 8.97 -25.51 26.26
C LYS A 223 8.13 -24.52 25.47
N ILE A 224 6.86 -24.37 25.79
CA ILE A 224 5.93 -23.44 25.11
C ILE A 224 6.37 -21.99 25.38
N ILE A 225 6.70 -21.63 26.62
CA ILE A 225 7.21 -20.31 27.00
C ILE A 225 8.52 -20.00 26.24
N LEU A 226 9.48 -20.95 26.26
CA LEU A 226 10.74 -20.77 25.53
C LEU A 226 10.50 -20.58 24.03
N SER A 227 9.59 -21.37 23.44
CA SER A 227 9.19 -21.24 22.05
C SER A 227 8.55 -19.89 21.73
N PHE A 228 7.73 -19.37 22.65
CA PHE A 228 7.11 -18.06 22.52
C PHE A 228 8.18 -16.96 22.42
N PHE A 229 9.10 -16.90 23.40
CA PHE A 229 10.14 -15.88 23.39
C PHE A 229 11.11 -16.02 22.21
N LEU A 230 11.45 -17.25 21.81
CA LEU A 230 12.28 -17.50 20.62
C LEU A 230 11.60 -16.96 19.35
N ASN A 231 10.32 -17.24 19.15
CA ASN A 231 9.60 -16.79 17.94
C ASN A 231 9.45 -15.26 17.91
N ILE A 232 9.22 -14.61 19.05
CA ILE A 232 9.20 -13.15 19.16
C ILE A 232 10.58 -12.56 18.84
N LEU A 233 11.63 -13.10 19.42
CA LEU A 233 13.02 -12.63 19.20
C LEU A 233 13.40 -12.74 17.72
N VAL A 234 13.14 -13.90 17.10
CA VAL A 234 13.46 -14.13 15.69
C VAL A 234 12.62 -13.21 14.79
N SER A 235 11.33 -13.05 15.08
CA SER A 235 10.47 -12.13 14.33
C SER A 235 10.97 -10.69 14.41
N PHE A 236 11.29 -10.20 15.61
CA PHE A 236 11.82 -8.85 15.80
C PHE A 236 13.16 -8.66 15.07
N SER A 237 14.07 -9.65 15.16
CA SER A 237 15.34 -9.62 14.46
C SER A 237 15.15 -9.53 12.93
N LEU A 238 14.20 -10.28 12.37
CA LEU A 238 13.89 -10.23 10.94
C LEU A 238 13.25 -8.90 10.53
N PHE A 239 12.35 -8.32 11.35
CA PHE A 239 11.82 -6.98 11.12
C PHE A 239 12.93 -5.94 11.04
N TYR A 240 13.92 -6.03 11.92
CA TYR A 240 15.07 -5.13 11.91
C TYR A 240 15.97 -5.37 10.69
N VAL A 241 16.34 -6.62 10.40
CA VAL A 241 17.18 -6.99 9.25
C VAL A 241 16.55 -6.62 7.91
N PHE A 242 15.23 -6.76 7.77
CA PHE A 242 14.53 -6.37 6.55
C PHE A 242 14.17 -4.89 6.48
N GLY A 243 14.48 -4.12 7.53
CA GLY A 243 14.30 -2.67 7.50
C GLY A 243 12.86 -2.19 7.61
N TYR A 244 11.95 -2.96 8.20
CA TYR A 244 10.60 -2.48 8.54
C TYR A 244 10.63 -1.27 9.50
N LEU A 245 11.71 -1.14 10.29
CA LEU A 245 11.90 -0.06 11.26
C LEU A 245 12.65 1.16 10.68
N THR A 246 12.87 1.23 9.37
CA THR A 246 13.60 2.34 8.72
C THR A 246 12.76 3.61 8.56
N ILE A 247 11.44 3.50 8.62
CA ILE A 247 10.52 4.63 8.57
C ILE A 247 10.24 5.11 9.99
N GLY A 248 10.48 6.39 10.26
CA GLY A 248 10.24 7.00 11.56
C GLY A 248 8.76 7.15 11.91
N GLY A 249 8.47 7.58 13.14
CA GLY A 249 7.13 7.65 13.77
C GLY A 249 6.13 8.65 13.16
N GLY A 250 6.09 8.80 11.86
CA GLY A 250 5.06 9.53 11.11
C GLY A 250 4.38 8.66 10.05
N ALA A 251 4.73 7.38 10.01
CA ALA A 251 4.22 6.43 9.04
C ALA A 251 2.85 5.82 9.40
N SER A 252 2.05 6.47 10.25
CA SER A 252 0.68 6.02 10.46
C SER A 252 -0.04 6.06 9.11
N ALA A 253 -0.40 4.88 8.61
CA ALA A 253 -0.97 4.76 7.27
C ALA A 253 -2.37 5.38 7.16
N GLY A 254 -2.99 5.82 8.26
CA GLY A 254 -4.40 6.20 8.30
C GLY A 254 -5.29 5.07 7.75
N GLY A 255 -6.59 5.15 7.89
CA GLY A 255 -7.49 4.25 7.17
C GLY A 255 -7.96 3.00 7.92
N PHE A 256 -7.58 2.78 9.19
CA PHE A 256 -8.31 1.85 10.04
C PHE A 256 -9.75 2.34 10.18
N GLY A 257 -10.71 1.49 9.82
CA GLY A 257 -12.12 1.90 9.68
C GLY A 257 -12.51 2.34 8.26
N PHE A 258 -11.60 2.85 7.43
CA PHE A 258 -11.88 3.17 6.04
C PHE A 258 -11.86 1.91 5.13
N TYR A 259 -10.82 1.07 5.27
CA TYR A 259 -10.67 -0.18 4.51
C TYR A 259 -11.21 -1.40 5.26
N LYS A 260 -12.33 -1.23 5.96
CA LYS A 260 -13.01 -2.28 6.71
C LYS A 260 -13.74 -3.26 5.81
N ALA A 261 -14.20 -4.35 6.40
CA ALA A 261 -15.17 -5.23 5.77
C ALA A 261 -16.60 -4.82 6.17
N ASN A 262 -17.49 -4.70 5.18
CA ASN A 262 -18.93 -4.56 5.40
C ASN A 262 -19.51 -5.91 5.86
N LEU A 263 -20.45 -5.90 6.78
CA LEU A 263 -21.10 -7.15 7.27
C LEU A 263 -21.90 -7.88 6.18
N LEU A 264 -22.25 -7.22 5.09
CA LEU A 264 -22.83 -7.85 3.92
C LEU A 264 -21.77 -8.48 2.98
N PHE A 265 -20.50 -8.58 3.40
CA PHE A 265 -19.41 -9.15 2.60
C PHE A 265 -19.73 -10.49 1.91
N PRO A 266 -20.56 -11.42 2.48
CA PRO A 266 -20.85 -12.69 1.82
C PRO A 266 -21.53 -12.52 0.45
N ILE A 267 -22.32 -11.47 0.28
CA ILE A 267 -23.08 -11.15 -0.95
C ILE A 267 -22.61 -9.90 -1.65
N LEU A 268 -21.61 -9.19 -1.12
CA LEU A 268 -21.09 -7.94 -1.67
C LEU A 268 -20.08 -8.25 -2.79
N ALA A 269 -20.59 -8.38 -4.00
CA ALA A 269 -19.81 -8.85 -5.15
C ALA A 269 -18.90 -7.76 -5.77
N GLY A 270 -19.17 -6.47 -5.54
CA GLY A 270 -18.34 -5.38 -6.05
C GLY A 270 -18.17 -5.36 -7.58
N GLY A 271 -19.20 -5.78 -8.31
CA GLY A 271 -19.16 -5.89 -9.77
C GLY A 271 -18.51 -7.16 -10.33
N ASN A 272 -18.03 -8.08 -9.47
CA ASN A 272 -17.27 -9.27 -9.87
C ASN A 272 -18.11 -10.57 -9.98
N SER A 273 -19.45 -10.48 -9.95
CA SER A 273 -20.36 -11.61 -10.05
C SER A 273 -21.27 -11.49 -11.27
N GLU A 274 -21.59 -12.62 -11.89
CA GLU A 274 -22.60 -12.73 -12.92
C GLU A 274 -24.03 -12.79 -12.36
N ILE A 275 -24.18 -13.21 -11.09
CA ILE A 275 -25.47 -13.50 -10.47
C ILE A 275 -25.89 -12.38 -9.52
N ILE A 276 -24.96 -11.87 -8.70
CA ILE A 276 -25.25 -10.88 -7.67
C ILE A 276 -24.70 -9.51 -8.09
N GLY A 277 -25.60 -8.57 -8.39
CA GLY A 277 -25.27 -7.22 -8.84
C GLY A 277 -24.96 -6.22 -7.71
N LEU A 278 -24.76 -6.69 -6.46
CA LEU A 278 -24.54 -5.77 -5.34
C LEU A 278 -23.11 -5.23 -5.34
N ASN A 279 -23.00 -3.90 -5.45
CA ASN A 279 -21.73 -3.18 -5.44
C ASN A 279 -21.34 -2.72 -4.03
N PHE A 280 -20.10 -2.24 -3.88
CA PHE A 280 -19.62 -1.62 -2.64
C PHE A 280 -20.44 -0.38 -2.30
N PHE A 281 -20.73 -0.19 -1.03
CA PHE A 281 -21.47 0.95 -0.51
C PHE A 281 -20.54 2.13 -0.21
N HIS A 282 -19.33 1.85 0.30
CA HIS A 282 -18.38 2.89 0.70
C HIS A 282 -17.06 2.78 -0.05
N PRO A 283 -16.38 3.92 -0.31
CA PRO A 283 -15.01 3.93 -0.81
C PRO A 283 -14.09 3.14 0.14
N GLY A 284 -13.20 2.31 -0.36
CA GLY A 284 -12.29 1.51 0.47
C GLY A 284 -12.76 0.10 0.78
N GLU A 285 -14.05 -0.24 0.69
CA GLU A 285 -14.57 -1.61 0.91
C GLU A 285 -13.97 -2.64 -0.06
N TYR A 286 -13.41 -2.22 -1.20
CA TYR A 286 -12.70 -3.11 -2.12
C TYR A 286 -11.50 -3.82 -1.47
N GLU A 287 -10.89 -3.26 -0.44
CA GLU A 287 -9.86 -3.93 0.33
C GLU A 287 -10.43 -4.98 1.30
N GLY A 288 -11.66 -4.77 1.75
CA GLY A 288 -12.46 -5.73 2.53
C GLY A 288 -13.22 -6.73 1.68
N TYR A 289 -12.97 -6.82 0.37
CA TYR A 289 -13.65 -7.73 -0.53
C TYR A 289 -13.48 -9.19 -0.11
N ASN A 290 -14.60 -9.82 0.27
CA ASN A 290 -14.66 -11.21 0.75
C ASN A 290 -15.97 -11.89 0.32
N TYR A 291 -16.44 -11.56 -0.88
CA TYR A 291 -17.59 -12.21 -1.50
C TYR A 291 -17.43 -13.73 -1.50
N PHE A 292 -18.49 -14.45 -1.16
CA PHE A 292 -18.44 -15.91 -1.08
C PHE A 292 -18.42 -16.59 -2.45
N GLY A 293 -19.07 -15.96 -3.44
CA GLY A 293 -19.41 -16.59 -4.71
C GLY A 293 -20.70 -17.41 -4.61
N GLY A 294 -21.42 -17.47 -5.73
CA GLY A 294 -22.71 -18.18 -5.82
C GLY A 294 -22.62 -19.63 -5.42
N GLY A 295 -21.49 -20.28 -5.71
CA GLY A 295 -21.26 -21.69 -5.34
C GLY A 295 -21.19 -21.92 -3.84
N LEU A 296 -20.44 -21.09 -3.10
CA LEU A 296 -20.35 -21.22 -1.63
C LEU A 296 -21.68 -20.85 -0.97
N ILE A 297 -22.36 -19.82 -1.47
CA ILE A 297 -23.69 -19.44 -0.99
C ILE A 297 -24.67 -20.63 -1.16
N LEU A 298 -24.69 -21.26 -2.33
CA LEU A 298 -25.52 -22.43 -2.59
C LEU A 298 -25.15 -23.61 -1.67
N LEU A 299 -23.85 -23.87 -1.46
CA LEU A 299 -23.37 -24.91 -0.55
C LEU A 299 -23.87 -24.69 0.89
N ILE A 300 -23.85 -23.43 1.35
CA ILE A 300 -24.37 -23.04 2.67
C ILE A 300 -25.88 -23.30 2.74
N ILE A 301 -26.64 -22.84 1.75
CA ILE A 301 -28.09 -23.00 1.68
C ILE A 301 -28.47 -24.51 1.73
N ILE A 302 -27.85 -25.35 0.89
CA ILE A 302 -28.11 -26.81 0.89
C ILE A 302 -27.85 -27.42 2.26
N ASN A 303 -26.74 -27.02 2.92
CA ASN A 303 -26.40 -27.57 4.22
C ASN A 303 -27.34 -27.09 5.34
N ILE A 304 -27.87 -25.86 5.26
CA ILE A 304 -28.84 -25.32 6.24
C ILE A 304 -30.17 -26.07 6.12
N PHE A 305 -30.67 -26.27 4.90
CA PHE A 305 -32.00 -26.87 4.70
C PHE A 305 -32.00 -28.40 4.76
N PHE A 306 -30.95 -29.05 4.27
CA PHE A 306 -30.94 -30.54 4.14
C PHE A 306 -29.84 -31.20 4.98
N GLY A 307 -28.88 -30.42 5.50
CA GLY A 307 -27.81 -30.94 6.35
C GLY A 307 -28.12 -30.79 7.85
N LYS A 308 -27.31 -31.46 8.67
CA LYS A 308 -27.34 -31.26 10.13
C LYS A 308 -26.23 -30.23 10.50
N VAL A 309 -26.59 -28.96 10.57
CA VAL A 309 -25.69 -27.90 11.03
C VAL A 309 -25.54 -28.02 12.55
N ASP A 310 -24.32 -28.23 13.01
CA ASP A 310 -23.97 -28.35 14.42
C ASP A 310 -22.69 -27.51 14.68
N LEU A 311 -22.89 -26.20 14.87
CA LEU A 311 -21.80 -25.23 15.13
C LEU A 311 -21.15 -25.48 16.49
N PHE A 312 -21.94 -25.87 17.50
CA PHE A 312 -21.44 -26.07 18.84
C PHE A 312 -20.36 -27.16 18.91
N SER A 313 -20.64 -28.32 18.27
CA SER A 313 -19.68 -29.42 18.20
C SER A 313 -18.36 -28.99 17.49
N VAL A 314 -18.46 -28.18 16.44
CA VAL A 314 -17.28 -27.75 15.70
C VAL A 314 -16.44 -26.77 16.53
N VAL A 315 -17.06 -25.82 17.18
CA VAL A 315 -16.38 -24.89 18.10
C VAL A 315 -15.70 -25.66 19.21
N LYS A 316 -16.41 -26.59 19.87
CA LYS A 316 -15.87 -27.43 20.95
C LYS A 316 -14.65 -28.27 20.52
N ASN A 317 -14.67 -28.79 19.29
CA ASN A 317 -13.58 -29.63 18.78
C ASN A 317 -12.40 -28.82 18.16
N ASN A 318 -12.58 -27.54 17.89
CA ASN A 318 -11.57 -26.68 17.24
C ASN A 318 -11.52 -25.28 17.88
N VAL A 319 -11.49 -25.23 19.21
CA VAL A 319 -11.47 -23.97 19.99
C VAL A 319 -10.41 -22.97 19.49
N PRO A 320 -9.14 -23.37 19.22
CA PRO A 320 -8.14 -22.42 18.74
C PRO A 320 -8.50 -21.78 17.40
N LEU A 321 -9.03 -22.55 16.45
CA LEU A 321 -9.44 -22.02 15.15
C LEU A 321 -10.65 -21.11 15.24
N PHE A 322 -11.56 -21.40 16.16
CA PHE A 322 -12.70 -20.52 16.43
C PHE A 322 -12.23 -19.18 17.01
N LEU A 323 -11.35 -19.20 18.01
CA LEU A 323 -10.78 -17.97 18.60
C LEU A 323 -9.99 -17.18 17.57
N PHE A 324 -9.17 -17.84 16.74
CA PHE A 324 -8.48 -17.20 15.63
C PHE A 324 -9.45 -16.53 14.66
N SER A 325 -10.52 -17.23 14.25
CA SER A 325 -11.56 -16.68 13.37
C SER A 325 -12.27 -15.49 13.99
N LEU A 326 -12.58 -15.55 15.28
CA LEU A 326 -13.26 -14.46 16.00
C LEU A 326 -12.36 -13.20 16.06
N ILE A 327 -11.08 -13.36 16.40
CA ILE A 327 -10.13 -12.24 16.42
C ILE A 327 -10.01 -11.63 15.02
N CYS A 328 -9.85 -12.46 13.99
CA CYS A 328 -9.76 -12.00 12.61
C CYS A 328 -11.05 -11.28 12.15
N PHE A 329 -12.21 -11.79 12.51
CA PHE A 329 -13.50 -11.16 12.20
C PHE A 329 -13.64 -9.79 12.86
N VAL A 330 -13.34 -9.69 14.16
CA VAL A 330 -13.41 -8.40 14.90
C VAL A 330 -12.43 -7.37 14.31
N LEU A 331 -11.21 -7.76 13.97
CA LEU A 331 -10.25 -6.88 13.32
C LEU A 331 -10.73 -6.44 11.93
N ALA A 332 -11.39 -7.34 11.18
CA ALA A 332 -11.84 -7.03 9.83
C ALA A 332 -12.97 -6.01 9.78
N ILE A 333 -13.92 -6.07 10.70
CA ILE A 333 -15.02 -5.09 10.77
C ILE A 333 -14.59 -3.75 11.34
N SER A 334 -13.44 -3.70 12.03
CA SER A 334 -12.85 -2.52 12.68
C SER A 334 -13.74 -1.88 13.77
N ASN A 335 -13.41 -0.64 14.14
CA ASN A 335 -14.25 0.20 15.02
C ASN A 335 -15.34 0.98 14.26
N VAL A 336 -15.33 0.96 12.93
CA VAL A 336 -16.38 1.52 12.06
C VAL A 336 -17.12 0.35 11.43
N ILE A 337 -18.19 -0.09 12.07
CA ILE A 337 -18.97 -1.25 11.62
C ILE A 337 -19.92 -0.80 10.51
N ALA A 338 -19.78 -1.38 9.31
CA ALA A 338 -20.65 -1.11 8.17
C ALA A 338 -21.64 -2.26 7.94
N ILE A 339 -22.93 -1.92 7.76
CA ILE A 339 -24.01 -2.84 7.38
C ILE A 339 -24.75 -2.20 6.19
N GLY A 340 -24.43 -2.64 4.99
CA GLY A 340 -24.90 -1.95 3.78
C GLY A 340 -24.36 -0.53 3.75
N ASP A 341 -25.26 0.44 3.61
CA ASP A 341 -24.97 1.87 3.54
C ASP A 341 -24.84 2.55 4.92
N ASN A 342 -25.14 1.83 6.01
CA ASN A 342 -25.09 2.38 7.35
C ASN A 342 -23.74 2.07 8.02
N GLU A 343 -23.19 3.08 8.71
CA GLU A 343 -21.95 2.98 9.48
C GLU A 343 -22.19 3.32 10.95
N PHE A 344 -21.63 2.52 11.84
CA PHE A 344 -21.67 2.70 13.29
C PHE A 344 -20.26 2.76 13.84
N THR A 345 -19.86 3.91 14.39
CA THR A 345 -18.53 4.09 14.94
C THR A 345 -18.49 3.82 16.43
N ILE A 346 -17.67 2.87 16.85
CA ILE A 346 -17.35 2.61 18.25
C ILE A 346 -16.14 3.47 18.63
N PRO A 347 -16.29 4.42 19.61
CA PRO A 347 -15.15 5.23 20.04
C PRO A 347 -14.11 4.35 20.74
N LEU A 348 -12.87 4.44 20.28
CA LEU A 348 -11.73 3.76 20.90
C LEU A 348 -10.77 4.78 21.50
N PRO A 349 -10.04 4.43 22.58
CA PRO A 349 -8.96 5.25 23.11
C PRO A 349 -7.91 5.55 22.06
N ASN A 350 -7.36 6.76 22.02
CA ASN A 350 -6.36 7.20 21.05
C ASN A 350 -5.13 6.29 20.98
N ILE A 351 -4.69 5.75 22.11
CA ILE A 351 -3.56 4.80 22.16
C ILE A 351 -3.87 3.55 21.33
N LEU A 352 -5.08 3.01 21.47
CA LEU A 352 -5.50 1.83 20.72
C LEU A 352 -5.69 2.14 19.23
N LEU A 353 -6.29 3.30 18.90
CA LEU A 353 -6.41 3.76 17.51
C LEU A 353 -5.03 3.92 16.85
N ASN A 354 -4.05 4.48 17.54
CA ASN A 354 -2.69 4.63 17.02
C ASN A 354 -2.02 3.28 16.73
N ILE A 355 -2.25 2.26 17.55
CA ILE A 355 -1.75 0.90 17.30
C ILE A 355 -2.48 0.29 16.12
N LEU A 356 -3.81 0.38 16.08
CA LEU A 356 -4.66 -0.22 15.05
C LEU A 356 -4.52 0.49 13.70
N SER A 357 -4.18 1.79 13.67
CA SER A 357 -3.94 2.54 12.42
C SER A 357 -2.80 1.97 11.56
N ASN A 358 -1.91 1.18 12.17
CA ASN A 358 -0.91 0.42 11.42
C ASN A 358 -1.53 -0.69 10.56
N PHE A 359 -2.77 -1.10 10.84
CA PHE A 359 -3.53 -2.14 10.11
C PHE A 359 -4.53 -1.49 9.15
N ARG A 360 -4.05 -0.64 8.26
CA ARG A 360 -4.86 0.17 7.33
C ARG A 360 -5.97 -0.64 6.65
N ALA A 361 -5.65 -1.76 6.00
CA ALA A 361 -6.59 -2.60 5.26
C ALA A 361 -7.13 -3.75 6.13
N SER A 362 -7.91 -3.40 7.17
CA SER A 362 -8.42 -4.34 8.17
C SER A 362 -9.33 -5.43 7.56
N GLY A 363 -10.10 -5.14 6.52
CA GLY A 363 -10.95 -6.11 5.85
C GLY A 363 -10.24 -7.38 5.35
N ARG A 364 -8.92 -7.32 5.14
CA ARG A 364 -8.09 -8.47 4.76
C ARG A 364 -8.06 -9.59 5.82
N PHE A 365 -8.33 -9.27 7.08
CA PHE A 365 -8.40 -10.28 8.14
C PHE A 365 -9.55 -11.28 7.97
N LEU A 366 -10.54 -11.04 7.08
CA LEU A 366 -11.60 -12.02 6.77
C LEU A 366 -11.14 -13.22 5.94
N TRP A 367 -10.01 -13.18 5.25
CA TRP A 367 -9.59 -14.27 4.35
C TRP A 367 -9.57 -15.65 5.00
N PRO A 368 -8.97 -15.86 6.19
CA PRO A 368 -9.01 -17.16 6.86
C PRO A 368 -10.41 -17.52 7.36
N VAL A 369 -11.25 -16.54 7.72
CA VAL A 369 -12.62 -16.76 8.17
C VAL A 369 -13.46 -17.40 7.06
N VAL A 370 -13.41 -16.82 5.85
CA VAL A 370 -14.12 -17.35 4.67
C VAL A 370 -13.65 -18.78 4.33
N MET A 371 -12.34 -19.03 4.41
CA MET A 371 -11.79 -20.37 4.19
C MET A 371 -12.31 -21.37 5.22
N LEU A 372 -12.38 -21.01 6.49
CA LEU A 372 -12.88 -21.88 7.56
C LEU A 372 -14.39 -22.13 7.44
N ILE A 373 -15.16 -21.13 6.98
CA ILE A 373 -16.59 -21.31 6.63
C ILE A 373 -16.73 -22.35 5.53
N PHE A 374 -15.94 -22.23 4.43
CA PHE A 374 -15.95 -23.24 3.38
C PHE A 374 -15.63 -24.64 3.91
N LEU A 375 -14.55 -24.81 4.68
CA LEU A 375 -14.16 -26.11 5.24
C LEU A 375 -15.23 -26.71 6.15
N TYR A 376 -15.91 -25.86 6.91
CA TYR A 376 -17.03 -26.30 7.73
C TYR A 376 -18.14 -26.89 6.86
N PHE A 377 -18.68 -26.17 5.90
CA PHE A 377 -19.78 -26.65 5.06
C PHE A 377 -19.36 -27.81 4.16
N PHE A 378 -18.11 -27.81 3.66
CA PHE A 378 -17.53 -28.95 2.97
C PHE A 378 -17.58 -30.22 3.85
N SER A 379 -17.12 -30.14 5.09
CA SER A 379 -17.13 -31.27 6.04
C SER A 379 -18.53 -31.78 6.33
N ARG A 380 -19.55 -30.90 6.33
CA ARG A 380 -20.96 -31.28 6.51
C ARG A 380 -21.50 -31.93 5.25
N THR A 381 -21.18 -31.43 4.09
CA THR A 381 -21.60 -32.02 2.80
C THR A 381 -21.12 -33.46 2.66
N LEU A 382 -19.93 -33.78 3.15
CA LEU A 382 -19.43 -35.17 3.13
C LEU A 382 -20.29 -36.18 3.96
N LYS A 383 -21.20 -35.71 4.82
CA LYS A 383 -22.10 -36.54 5.61
C LYS A 383 -23.41 -36.86 4.90
N PHE A 384 -23.67 -36.32 3.73
CA PHE A 384 -24.81 -36.70 2.92
C PHE A 384 -24.65 -38.16 2.41
N PRO A 385 -25.75 -38.93 2.25
CA PRO A 385 -25.68 -40.33 1.86
C PRO A 385 -25.27 -40.52 0.38
N GLY A 386 -24.66 -41.64 0.07
CA GLY A 386 -24.42 -42.11 -1.29
C GLY A 386 -23.58 -41.17 -2.15
N LYS A 387 -24.08 -40.82 -3.33
CA LYS A 387 -23.39 -39.97 -4.30
C LYS A 387 -23.66 -38.46 -4.14
N TRP A 388 -24.51 -38.04 -3.21
CA TRP A 388 -24.89 -36.65 -3.00
C TRP A 388 -23.71 -35.73 -2.71
N PRO A 389 -22.70 -36.08 -1.91
CA PRO A 389 -21.55 -35.20 -1.66
C PRO A 389 -20.84 -34.81 -2.95
N TRP A 390 -20.64 -35.78 -3.85
CA TRP A 390 -19.99 -35.52 -5.14
C TRP A 390 -20.86 -34.62 -6.03
N LEU A 391 -22.16 -34.88 -6.15
CA LEU A 391 -23.07 -34.12 -7.00
C LEU A 391 -23.22 -32.67 -6.49
N ILE A 392 -23.43 -32.47 -5.19
CA ILE A 392 -23.55 -31.17 -4.56
C ILE A 392 -22.28 -30.35 -4.81
N LEU A 393 -21.11 -30.92 -4.53
CA LEU A 393 -19.84 -30.21 -4.74
C LEU A 393 -19.61 -29.88 -6.21
N LEU A 394 -19.94 -30.77 -7.13
CA LEU A 394 -19.79 -30.51 -8.57
C LEU A 394 -20.67 -29.33 -9.01
N ILE A 395 -21.95 -29.32 -8.63
CA ILE A 395 -22.89 -28.24 -8.95
C ILE A 395 -22.41 -26.92 -8.35
N CYS A 396 -22.06 -26.93 -7.06
CA CYS A 396 -21.58 -25.71 -6.39
C CYS A 396 -20.27 -25.20 -6.99
N THR A 397 -19.34 -26.07 -7.37
CA THR A 397 -18.08 -25.67 -8.03
C THR A 397 -18.35 -25.07 -9.41
N SER A 398 -19.21 -25.68 -10.21
CA SER A 398 -19.58 -25.14 -11.53
C SER A 398 -20.23 -23.78 -11.41
N LEU A 399 -21.15 -23.61 -10.44
CA LEU A 399 -21.78 -22.34 -10.16
C LEU A 399 -20.77 -21.29 -9.68
N GLN A 400 -19.80 -21.67 -8.85
CA GLN A 400 -18.72 -20.78 -8.38
C GLN A 400 -17.91 -20.24 -9.55
N ILE A 401 -17.45 -21.12 -10.44
CA ILE A 401 -16.65 -20.75 -11.60
C ILE A 401 -17.42 -19.80 -12.52
N TYR A 402 -18.70 -20.11 -12.79
CA TYR A 402 -19.58 -19.28 -13.61
C TYR A 402 -19.83 -17.93 -12.96
N ASP A 403 -20.22 -17.90 -11.70
CA ASP A 403 -20.60 -16.68 -11.00
C ASP A 403 -19.48 -15.65 -10.96
N ILE A 404 -18.23 -16.08 -10.70
CA ILE A 404 -17.07 -15.20 -10.61
C ILE A 404 -16.29 -15.08 -11.93
N SER A 405 -16.90 -15.44 -13.05
CA SER A 405 -16.24 -15.39 -14.37
C SER A 405 -15.79 -13.97 -14.74
N LYS A 406 -16.57 -12.95 -14.39
CA LYS A 406 -16.15 -11.54 -14.54
C LYS A 406 -14.79 -11.27 -13.90
N SER A 407 -14.52 -11.83 -12.72
CA SER A 407 -13.27 -11.61 -12.01
C SER A 407 -12.08 -12.30 -12.67
N TRP A 408 -12.15 -13.62 -12.86
CA TRP A 408 -10.97 -14.35 -13.36
C TRP A 408 -10.72 -14.15 -14.86
N LEU A 409 -11.78 -13.96 -15.70
CA LEU A 409 -11.63 -13.58 -17.10
C LEU A 409 -11.07 -12.16 -17.23
N HIS A 410 -11.54 -11.22 -16.40
CA HIS A 410 -10.98 -9.88 -16.37
C HIS A 410 -9.49 -9.90 -16.04
N ASN A 411 -9.08 -10.67 -15.02
CA ASN A 411 -7.66 -10.82 -14.67
C ASN A 411 -6.84 -11.38 -15.84
N HIS A 412 -7.30 -12.50 -16.44
CA HIS A 412 -6.64 -13.10 -17.58
C HIS A 412 -6.48 -12.11 -18.74
N ASN A 413 -7.58 -11.48 -19.15
CA ASN A 413 -7.59 -10.53 -20.26
C ASN A 413 -6.78 -9.26 -19.94
N SER A 414 -6.84 -8.76 -18.71
CA SER A 414 -6.07 -7.57 -18.32
C SER A 414 -4.56 -7.81 -18.31
N LEU A 415 -4.11 -9.00 -17.95
CA LEU A 415 -2.69 -9.36 -18.02
C LEU A 415 -2.18 -9.36 -19.47
N ILE A 416 -3.00 -9.88 -20.41
CA ILE A 416 -2.67 -9.88 -21.82
C ILE A 416 -2.71 -8.45 -22.39
N SER A 417 -3.81 -7.71 -22.16
CA SER A 417 -3.97 -6.36 -22.68
C SER A 417 -2.92 -5.39 -22.11
N ASN A 418 -2.58 -5.51 -20.84
CA ASN A 418 -1.48 -4.74 -20.26
C ASN A 418 -0.14 -5.07 -20.92
N ALA A 419 0.13 -6.33 -21.20
CA ALA A 419 1.35 -6.72 -21.88
C ALA A 419 1.45 -6.10 -23.28
N VAL A 420 0.36 -6.06 -24.03
CA VAL A 420 0.30 -5.44 -25.37
C VAL A 420 0.40 -3.91 -25.27
N ASN A 421 -0.44 -3.29 -24.46
CA ASN A 421 -0.55 -1.83 -24.38
C ASN A 421 0.70 -1.16 -23.81
N ASN A 422 1.45 -1.85 -22.95
CA ASN A 422 2.66 -1.30 -22.31
C ASN A 422 3.95 -1.85 -22.92
N SER A 423 3.90 -2.56 -24.04
CA SER A 423 5.09 -3.12 -24.70
C SER A 423 6.13 -2.05 -25.06
N THR A 424 5.68 -0.85 -25.44
CA THR A 424 6.52 0.30 -25.80
C THR A 424 6.59 1.39 -24.72
N ARG A 425 5.96 1.18 -23.56
CA ARG A 425 5.82 2.20 -22.50
C ARG A 425 7.13 2.86 -22.11
N PHE A 426 8.17 2.06 -21.92
CA PHE A 426 9.48 2.57 -21.51
C PHE A 426 10.31 3.06 -22.70
N GLU A 427 9.93 2.73 -23.92
CA GLU A 427 10.60 3.21 -25.15
C GLU A 427 10.23 4.66 -25.44
N GLU A 428 9.06 5.09 -25.00
CA GLU A 428 8.52 6.41 -25.27
C GLU A 428 9.47 7.56 -24.92
N TYR A 429 10.19 7.44 -23.79
CA TYR A 429 11.14 8.43 -23.30
C TYR A 429 12.61 7.98 -23.45
N SER A 430 12.87 6.81 -24.00
CA SER A 430 14.21 6.23 -24.10
C SER A 430 15.16 7.11 -24.92
N MET A 431 14.65 7.77 -25.97
CA MET A 431 15.45 8.68 -26.79
C MET A 431 15.92 9.90 -26.00
N LEU A 432 15.04 10.48 -25.18
CA LEU A 432 15.36 11.60 -24.29
C LEU A 432 16.49 11.23 -23.31
N TRP A 433 16.38 10.01 -22.70
CA TRP A 433 17.43 9.54 -21.79
C TRP A 433 18.75 9.30 -22.53
N ASN A 434 18.70 8.62 -23.65
CA ASN A 434 19.89 8.24 -24.41
C ASN A 434 20.68 9.46 -24.90
N LYS A 435 19.98 10.49 -25.40
CA LYS A 435 20.62 11.68 -25.98
C LYS A 435 20.98 12.76 -24.94
N HIS A 436 20.15 12.95 -23.92
CA HIS A 436 20.22 14.15 -23.08
C HIS A 436 20.33 13.90 -21.59
N LEU A 437 19.57 12.91 -21.04
CA LEU A 437 19.50 12.71 -19.59
C LEU A 437 20.55 11.76 -19.04
N SER A 438 21.16 10.90 -19.85
CA SER A 438 22.17 9.92 -19.42
C SER A 438 23.43 10.52 -18.79
N VAL A 439 23.71 11.79 -19.02
CA VAL A 439 24.87 12.52 -18.47
C VAL A 439 24.65 12.98 -17.02
N TYR A 440 23.41 13.03 -16.56
CA TYR A 440 23.08 13.45 -15.20
C TYR A 440 23.18 12.28 -14.24
N LYS A 441 23.69 12.56 -13.03
CA LYS A 441 23.76 11.57 -11.96
C LYS A 441 22.40 11.37 -11.28
N ASN A 442 21.61 12.43 -11.21
CA ASN A 442 20.33 12.47 -10.51
C ASN A 442 19.21 12.93 -11.45
N ILE A 443 18.08 12.27 -11.35
CA ILE A 443 16.82 12.64 -12.02
C ILE A 443 15.77 12.89 -10.96
N ARG A 444 15.26 14.12 -10.88
CA ARG A 444 14.24 14.50 -9.90
C ARG A 444 12.91 14.80 -10.56
N TRP A 445 11.84 14.40 -9.87
CA TRP A 445 10.48 14.84 -10.19
C TRP A 445 10.10 16.05 -9.34
N PHE A 446 9.64 17.11 -9.97
CA PHE A 446 9.21 18.33 -9.28
C PHE A 446 7.71 18.60 -9.44
N PRO A 447 6.99 18.86 -8.33
CA PRO A 447 7.42 18.76 -6.93
C PRO A 447 7.57 17.31 -6.49
N THR A 448 8.55 17.06 -5.60
CA THR A 448 8.81 15.71 -5.07
C THR A 448 7.57 15.16 -4.37
N GLN A 449 7.12 13.98 -4.76
CA GLN A 449 5.95 13.33 -4.18
C GLN A 449 6.02 11.81 -4.33
N ASN A 450 5.37 11.08 -3.41
CA ASN A 450 5.20 9.64 -3.54
C ASN A 450 4.13 9.33 -4.59
N SER A 451 4.38 8.38 -5.50
CA SER A 451 3.45 8.02 -6.59
C SER A 451 3.10 9.20 -7.51
N GLY A 452 4.08 10.04 -7.82
CA GLY A 452 3.90 11.16 -8.74
C GLY A 452 3.64 10.74 -10.18
N PRO A 453 3.20 11.66 -11.05
CA PRO A 453 3.06 11.37 -12.48
C PRO A 453 4.34 10.80 -13.08
N LYS A 454 4.21 9.82 -13.97
CA LYS A 454 5.35 9.17 -14.68
C LYS A 454 6.42 8.56 -13.76
N TRP A 455 6.10 8.34 -12.48
CA TRP A 455 7.07 7.77 -11.52
C TRP A 455 7.71 6.48 -12.04
N SER A 456 6.95 5.66 -12.71
CA SER A 456 7.36 4.34 -13.19
C SER A 456 8.32 4.40 -14.38
N GLU A 457 8.02 5.27 -15.35
CA GLU A 457 8.85 5.49 -16.54
C GLU A 457 10.17 6.13 -16.14
N ILE A 458 10.11 7.14 -15.30
CA ILE A 458 11.29 7.86 -14.79
C ILE A 458 12.17 6.91 -13.98
N SER A 459 11.58 6.16 -13.02
CA SER A 459 12.34 5.21 -12.20
C SER A 459 12.97 4.09 -13.04
N TYR A 460 12.23 3.52 -13.99
CA TYR A 460 12.74 2.46 -14.85
C TYR A 460 13.95 2.95 -15.69
N LEU A 461 13.80 4.09 -16.34
CA LEU A 461 14.86 4.65 -17.18
C LEU A 461 16.05 5.11 -16.33
N SER A 462 15.83 5.76 -15.20
CA SER A 462 16.91 6.14 -14.29
C SER A 462 17.71 4.92 -13.82
N ASN A 463 17.04 3.83 -13.47
CA ASN A 463 17.73 2.58 -13.09
C ASN A 463 18.53 1.99 -14.26
N LYS A 464 17.95 1.98 -15.47
CA LYS A 464 18.63 1.49 -16.69
C LYS A 464 19.93 2.23 -16.99
N TYR A 465 19.98 3.54 -16.66
CA TYR A 465 21.17 4.39 -16.86
C TYR A 465 21.98 4.59 -15.56
N ASN A 466 21.73 3.80 -14.54
CA ASN A 466 22.43 3.82 -13.24
C ASN A 466 22.41 5.21 -12.55
N GLN A 467 21.26 5.87 -12.60
CA GLN A 467 21.00 7.18 -12.01
C GLN A 467 20.18 7.06 -10.74
N ASN A 468 20.34 8.03 -9.82
CA ASN A 468 19.45 8.17 -8.67
C ASN A 468 18.17 8.91 -9.06
N THR A 469 17.05 8.59 -8.41
CA THR A 469 15.80 9.33 -8.62
C THR A 469 14.96 9.42 -7.36
N ASP A 470 14.21 10.52 -7.20
CA ASP A 470 13.15 10.68 -6.21
C ASP A 470 11.73 10.45 -6.79
N ALA A 471 11.62 10.07 -8.06
CA ALA A 471 10.37 9.62 -8.66
C ALA A 471 10.06 8.19 -8.18
N ILE A 472 9.38 8.06 -7.05
CA ILE A 472 9.16 6.81 -6.33
C ILE A 472 7.69 6.44 -6.18
N TYR A 473 7.45 5.15 -5.89
CA TYR A 473 6.23 4.67 -5.29
C TYR A 473 6.54 3.69 -4.16
N TYR A 474 6.26 4.12 -2.92
CA TYR A 474 6.32 3.30 -1.72
C TYR A 474 4.93 3.12 -1.13
N ALA A 475 4.61 1.92 -0.65
CA ALA A 475 3.38 1.67 0.10
C ALA A 475 3.29 2.50 1.39
N ARG A 476 4.46 2.86 1.93
CA ARG A 476 4.62 3.82 3.04
C ARG A 476 5.88 4.64 2.82
N VAL A 477 5.78 5.95 3.01
CA VAL A 477 6.89 6.90 2.97
C VAL A 477 7.00 7.59 4.33
N ASP A 478 8.18 8.06 4.66
CA ASP A 478 8.39 8.95 5.80
C ASP A 478 7.90 10.35 5.42
N GLU A 479 6.72 10.73 5.88
CA GLU A 479 6.06 11.99 5.52
C GLU A 479 6.89 13.22 5.91
N LYS A 480 7.65 13.14 7.01
CA LYS A 480 8.54 14.23 7.42
C LYS A 480 9.69 14.41 6.44
N LYS A 481 10.31 13.30 6.00
CA LYS A 481 11.36 13.36 4.99
C LYS A 481 10.82 13.80 3.64
N LEU A 482 9.62 13.33 3.26
CA LEU A 482 8.97 13.74 2.02
C LEU A 482 8.73 15.24 1.99
N SER A 483 8.11 15.78 3.04
CA SER A 483 7.87 17.23 3.18
C SER A 483 9.18 18.03 3.17
N ALA A 484 10.19 17.59 3.92
CA ALA A 484 11.50 18.26 3.95
C ALA A 484 12.20 18.23 2.59
N THR A 485 12.15 17.09 1.87
CA THR A 485 12.75 16.97 0.53
C THR A 485 12.01 17.83 -0.49
N MET A 486 10.67 17.78 -0.48
CA MET A 486 9.85 18.63 -1.35
C MET A 486 10.17 20.11 -1.13
N LYS A 487 10.24 20.56 0.13
CA LYS A 487 10.60 21.93 0.50
C LYS A 487 12.00 22.29 0.00
N LYS A 488 13.02 21.46 0.26
CA LYS A 488 14.40 21.70 -0.20
C LYS A 488 14.46 21.86 -1.72
N VAL A 489 13.91 20.92 -2.47
CA VAL A 489 13.94 20.95 -3.95
C VAL A 489 13.16 22.14 -4.49
N SER A 490 12.00 22.46 -3.88
CA SER A 490 11.21 23.63 -4.26
C SER A 490 11.99 24.93 -4.09
N LEU A 491 12.65 25.14 -2.95
CA LEU A 491 13.46 26.33 -2.68
C LEU A 491 14.64 26.43 -3.67
N GLN A 492 15.33 25.30 -3.94
CA GLN A 492 16.42 25.28 -4.90
C GLN A 492 15.98 25.73 -6.30
N LEU A 493 14.84 25.27 -6.78
CA LEU A 493 14.32 25.62 -8.11
C LEU A 493 13.75 27.04 -8.17
N LEU A 494 12.97 27.43 -7.17
CA LEU A 494 12.34 28.75 -7.10
C LEU A 494 13.39 29.89 -6.98
N PHE A 495 14.55 29.59 -6.36
CA PHE A 495 15.59 30.63 -6.11
C PHE A 495 16.81 30.49 -7.00
N GLY A 496 16.81 29.52 -7.92
CA GLY A 496 17.89 29.33 -8.89
C GLY A 496 19.15 28.68 -8.31
N ASN A 497 19.03 27.94 -7.18
CA ASN A 497 20.17 27.28 -6.52
C ASN A 497 20.23 25.77 -6.82
N TYR A 498 19.65 25.34 -7.93
CA TYR A 498 19.60 23.95 -8.33
C TYR A 498 20.99 23.40 -8.74
N GLU A 499 21.11 22.06 -8.65
CA GLU A 499 22.36 21.32 -8.82
C GLU A 499 22.65 21.05 -10.31
N PHE A 500 23.90 21.24 -10.75
CA PHE A 500 24.31 21.00 -12.15
C PHE A 500 24.28 19.54 -12.60
N ASN A 501 24.45 18.58 -11.67
CA ASN A 501 24.46 17.15 -11.98
C ASN A 501 23.08 16.50 -11.86
N THR A 502 22.03 17.31 -11.77
CA THR A 502 20.65 16.89 -11.57
C THR A 502 19.75 17.46 -12.68
N ALA A 503 19.04 16.59 -13.38
CA ALA A 503 17.94 17.00 -14.26
C ALA A 503 16.63 17.00 -13.50
N TYR A 504 15.78 17.98 -13.75
CA TYR A 504 14.49 18.15 -13.09
C TYR A 504 13.36 18.01 -14.10
N LEU A 505 12.50 17.03 -13.88
CA LEU A 505 11.32 16.77 -14.69
C LEU A 505 10.07 17.24 -13.95
N MET A 506 9.12 17.82 -14.66
CA MET A 506 7.93 18.43 -14.07
C MET A 506 6.77 18.51 -15.03
N ASN A 507 5.59 18.83 -14.51
CA ASN A 507 4.44 19.23 -15.31
C ASN A 507 4.53 20.69 -15.76
N LYS A 508 3.71 21.06 -16.76
CA LYS A 508 3.62 22.42 -17.34
C LYS A 508 3.49 23.50 -16.27
N ASP A 509 2.60 23.31 -15.30
CA ASP A 509 2.25 24.33 -14.30
C ASP A 509 3.43 24.77 -13.43
N TYR A 510 4.40 23.89 -13.25
CA TYR A 510 5.59 24.18 -12.43
C TYR A 510 6.73 24.79 -13.23
N SER A 511 6.71 24.72 -14.56
CA SER A 511 7.80 25.22 -15.41
C SER A 511 7.97 26.75 -15.33
N SER A 512 6.88 27.50 -15.13
CA SER A 512 6.89 28.96 -14.98
C SER A 512 7.40 29.47 -13.62
N LEU A 513 7.56 28.57 -12.64
CA LEU A 513 7.97 28.91 -11.29
C LEU A 513 9.48 28.95 -11.10
N ILE A 514 10.22 28.35 -12.01
CA ILE A 514 11.66 28.14 -11.87
C ILE A 514 12.42 29.40 -12.22
N LYS A 515 13.32 29.82 -11.31
CA LYS A 515 14.28 30.88 -11.57
C LYS A 515 15.48 30.29 -12.30
N LEU A 516 15.58 30.59 -13.59
CA LEU A 516 16.64 30.06 -14.43
C LEU A 516 17.97 30.79 -14.16
N LYS A 517 19.08 30.03 -14.17
CA LYS A 517 20.43 30.60 -14.24
C LYS A 517 20.70 31.07 -15.67
N LYS A 518 21.66 32.00 -15.81
CA LYS A 518 22.06 32.53 -17.13
C LYS A 518 22.53 31.37 -18.02
N GLY A 519 21.89 31.21 -19.17
CA GLY A 519 22.21 30.17 -20.16
C GLY A 519 21.38 28.91 -20.03
N ASP A 520 20.68 28.69 -18.93
CA ASP A 520 19.77 27.52 -18.80
C ASP A 520 18.40 27.81 -19.43
N ALA A 521 17.72 26.75 -19.85
CA ALA A 521 16.37 26.81 -20.42
C ALA A 521 15.52 25.66 -19.94
N ILE A 522 14.21 25.84 -20.02
CA ILE A 522 13.23 24.73 -19.83
C ILE A 522 12.83 24.24 -21.20
N TYR A 523 12.95 22.95 -21.37
CA TYR A 523 12.61 22.22 -22.58
C TYR A 523 11.33 21.42 -22.38
N LYS A 524 10.58 21.25 -23.45
CA LYS A 524 9.41 20.36 -23.51
C LYS A 524 9.73 19.19 -24.43
N TYR A 525 9.60 17.98 -23.90
CA TYR A 525 9.64 16.74 -24.66
C TYR A 525 8.34 15.98 -24.41
N LYS A 526 7.49 15.88 -25.44
CA LYS A 526 6.13 15.33 -25.32
C LYS A 526 5.34 16.04 -24.22
N ASP A 527 4.98 15.34 -23.16
CA ASP A 527 4.24 15.86 -21.99
C ASP A 527 5.13 16.23 -20.79
N LEU A 528 6.44 16.02 -20.89
CA LEU A 528 7.42 16.37 -19.86
C LEU A 528 8.02 17.76 -20.10
N TYR A 529 8.14 18.53 -19.02
CA TYR A 529 8.90 19.77 -18.97
C TYR A 529 10.19 19.50 -18.20
N ILE A 530 11.33 19.93 -18.71
CA ILE A 530 12.64 19.48 -18.27
C ILE A 530 13.58 20.67 -18.12
N LEU A 531 14.17 20.80 -16.93
CA LEU A 531 15.33 21.64 -16.71
C LEU A 531 16.59 20.74 -16.73
N MET A 532 17.51 21.05 -17.63
CA MET A 532 18.79 20.35 -17.82
C MET A 532 19.95 21.31 -17.54
N PRO A 533 20.36 21.55 -16.28
CA PRO A 533 21.39 22.50 -15.93
C PRO A 533 22.72 22.24 -16.67
N GLY A 534 23.28 23.27 -17.28
CA GLY A 534 24.54 23.18 -18.01
C GLY A 534 24.48 22.50 -19.38
N ASN A 535 23.31 21.97 -19.80
CA ASN A 535 23.10 21.46 -21.15
C ASN A 535 22.14 22.40 -21.90
N ASN A 536 22.68 23.17 -22.83
CA ASN A 536 21.98 24.28 -23.48
C ASN A 536 21.35 23.90 -24.83
N SER A 537 21.30 22.59 -25.18
CA SER A 537 20.69 22.12 -26.42
C SER A 537 19.89 20.86 -26.21
N CYS A 538 18.72 20.83 -26.80
CA CYS A 538 17.91 19.62 -26.98
C CYS A 538 17.27 19.70 -28.37
N ASP A 539 17.90 19.00 -29.33
CA ASP A 539 17.51 19.11 -30.75
C ASP A 539 16.10 18.51 -31.01
N ASP A 540 15.66 17.60 -30.15
CA ASP A 540 14.34 16.92 -30.24
C ASP A 540 13.28 17.53 -29.30
N CYS A 541 13.56 18.71 -28.69
CA CYS A 541 12.68 19.36 -27.72
C CYS A 541 12.24 20.75 -28.18
N ASP A 542 11.07 21.16 -27.73
CA ASP A 542 10.63 22.56 -27.84
C ASP A 542 11.20 23.37 -26.68
N ILE A 543 11.77 24.54 -26.95
CA ILE A 543 12.18 25.47 -25.90
C ILE A 543 10.93 26.21 -25.39
N VAL A 544 10.65 26.10 -24.10
CA VAL A 544 9.46 26.68 -23.49
C VAL A 544 9.74 27.98 -22.76
N ASN A 545 10.86 28.07 -22.07
CA ASN A 545 11.23 29.24 -21.28
C ASN A 545 12.75 29.45 -21.27
N THR A 546 13.16 30.61 -21.69
CA THR A 546 14.56 31.11 -21.63
C THR A 546 14.70 32.39 -20.79
N SER A 547 13.55 32.91 -20.28
CA SER A 547 13.51 34.19 -19.56
C SER A 547 13.48 33.98 -18.06
N ASN A 548 14.07 34.91 -17.31
CA ASN A 548 14.01 34.97 -15.85
C ASN A 548 12.65 35.50 -15.32
N VAL A 549 11.62 35.54 -16.16
CA VAL A 549 10.25 35.94 -15.72
C VAL A 549 9.64 34.82 -14.96
N GLN A 550 9.62 34.96 -13.65
CA GLN A 550 9.05 33.99 -12.72
C GLN A 550 7.60 34.35 -12.44
N GLN A 551 6.72 33.32 -12.32
CA GLN A 551 5.38 33.52 -11.79
C GLN A 551 5.46 34.02 -10.36
N ARG A 552 4.70 35.09 -10.05
CA ARG A 552 4.72 35.73 -8.72
C ARG A 552 3.34 35.69 -8.03
N ASP A 553 2.41 34.96 -8.59
CA ASP A 553 1.04 34.79 -8.10
C ASP A 553 0.81 33.30 -7.72
N PHE A 554 0.54 33.04 -6.44
CA PHE A 554 0.49 31.69 -5.86
C PHE A 554 -0.84 31.44 -5.17
N ASP A 555 -1.63 30.52 -5.70
CA ASP A 555 -2.88 30.04 -5.15
C ASP A 555 -2.61 28.84 -4.23
N PHE A 556 -3.22 28.83 -3.04
CA PHE A 556 -3.07 27.79 -2.00
C PHE A 556 -4.26 26.81 -1.92
N SER A 557 -5.19 26.86 -2.86
CA SER A 557 -6.27 25.88 -2.97
C SER A 557 -5.79 24.48 -3.41
N ILE A 558 -6.67 23.48 -3.32
CA ILE A 558 -6.40 22.15 -3.90
C ILE A 558 -6.11 22.31 -5.40
N GLY A 559 -4.94 21.80 -5.84
CA GLY A 559 -4.47 21.96 -7.22
C GLY A 559 -3.71 23.26 -7.47
N GLY A 560 -3.74 24.22 -6.55
CA GLY A 560 -2.93 25.42 -6.59
C GLY A 560 -1.44 25.13 -6.38
N ILE A 561 -0.59 25.98 -6.97
CA ILE A 561 0.87 25.82 -6.93
C ILE A 561 1.51 26.41 -5.67
N GLY A 562 0.75 27.18 -4.88
CA GLY A 562 1.25 27.88 -3.69
C GLY A 562 1.77 26.96 -2.58
N ARG A 563 1.33 25.70 -2.55
CA ARG A 563 1.78 24.72 -1.55
C ARG A 563 3.31 24.54 -1.46
N ILE A 564 4.03 24.84 -2.54
CA ILE A 564 5.50 24.74 -2.59
C ILE A 564 6.22 25.81 -1.76
N LEU A 565 5.50 26.89 -1.40
CA LEU A 565 6.00 27.98 -0.55
C LEU A 565 5.73 27.71 0.95
N LEU A 566 4.89 26.72 1.29
CA LEU A 566 4.53 26.43 2.68
C LEU A 566 5.68 25.75 3.42
N GLY A 567 5.96 26.26 4.62
CA GLY A 567 6.80 25.62 5.60
C GLY A 567 6.00 24.76 6.58
N ASP A 568 6.42 24.69 7.83
CA ASP A 568 5.72 24.01 8.90
C ASP A 568 4.48 24.80 9.35
N GLY A 569 3.54 24.13 10.04
CA GLY A 569 2.38 24.76 10.65
C GLY A 569 1.18 24.99 9.74
N TRP A 570 1.00 24.19 8.67
CA TRP A 570 -0.15 24.24 7.79
C TRP A 570 -0.85 22.90 7.71
N TYR A 571 -2.18 22.90 7.58
CA TYR A 571 -2.96 21.73 7.21
C TYR A 571 -2.87 21.46 5.70
N SER A 572 -3.51 20.39 5.24
CA SER A 572 -3.63 20.13 3.79
C SER A 572 -4.51 21.18 3.12
N PRO A 573 -4.19 21.62 1.88
CA PRO A 573 -5.01 22.54 1.11
C PRO A 573 -6.44 22.05 0.92
N GLU A 574 -7.38 23.00 0.97
CA GLU A 574 -8.80 22.83 0.68
C GLU A 574 -9.17 23.52 -0.66
N ALA A 575 -10.42 23.41 -1.10
CA ALA A 575 -10.89 24.01 -2.36
C ALA A 575 -10.71 25.55 -2.43
N TRP A 576 -10.54 26.23 -1.30
CA TRP A 576 -10.46 27.71 -1.20
C TRP A 576 -9.10 28.23 -0.73
N GLY A 577 -8.23 27.39 -0.17
CA GLY A 577 -6.95 27.79 0.45
C GLY A 577 -6.46 26.77 1.48
N VAL A 578 -5.67 27.22 2.46
CA VAL A 578 -5.06 26.37 3.49
C VAL A 578 -5.14 26.98 4.88
N TRP A 579 -5.54 26.23 5.89
CA TRP A 579 -5.59 26.66 7.30
C TRP A 579 -4.22 26.51 7.97
N SER A 580 -3.88 27.51 8.83
CA SER A 580 -2.79 27.38 9.80
C SER A 580 -3.08 26.24 10.79
N GLN A 581 -2.03 25.52 11.19
CA GLN A 581 -2.08 24.48 12.21
C GLN A 581 -1.58 25.04 13.55
N GLY A 582 -2.52 25.47 14.39
CA GLY A 582 -2.18 26.08 15.67
C GLY A 582 -1.75 27.54 15.55
N ASP A 583 -0.77 27.92 16.35
CA ASP A 583 -0.36 29.30 16.58
C ASP A 583 0.78 29.80 15.70
N VAL A 584 1.57 28.92 15.10
CA VAL A 584 2.73 29.28 14.28
C VAL A 584 2.74 28.58 12.94
N SER A 585 2.92 29.33 11.85
CA SER A 585 3.02 28.80 10.50
C SER A 585 4.12 29.52 9.72
N GLU A 586 4.73 28.85 8.74
CA GLU A 586 5.87 29.36 7.99
C GLU A 586 5.59 29.44 6.48
N ILE A 587 6.05 30.49 5.84
CA ILE A 587 6.00 30.70 4.39
C ILE A 587 7.41 31.07 3.91
N PHE A 588 7.83 30.52 2.76
CA PHE A 588 9.10 30.84 2.13
C PHE A 588 8.90 31.69 0.89
N ILE A 589 9.62 32.78 0.82
CA ILE A 589 9.51 33.82 -0.20
C ILE A 589 10.88 34.01 -0.88
N PRO A 590 10.93 34.19 -2.21
CA PRO A 590 12.18 34.54 -2.91
C PRO A 590 12.87 35.79 -2.33
N GLY A 591 14.19 35.68 -2.13
CA GLY A 591 14.96 36.77 -1.52
C GLY A 591 15.09 38.04 -2.34
N ASP A 592 14.67 38.04 -3.61
CA ASP A 592 14.59 39.26 -4.46
C ASP A 592 13.23 39.97 -4.37
N THR A 593 12.29 39.43 -3.61
CA THR A 593 10.96 40.01 -3.34
C THR A 593 11.11 41.23 -2.41
N LYS A 594 10.49 42.35 -2.77
CA LYS A 594 10.45 43.54 -1.93
C LYS A 594 9.16 43.64 -1.12
N ASN A 595 8.04 43.37 -1.76
CA ASN A 595 6.73 43.43 -1.14
C ASN A 595 5.96 42.13 -1.40
N VAL A 596 5.14 41.75 -0.42
CA VAL A 596 4.30 40.57 -0.49
C VAL A 596 2.88 40.94 -0.12
N GLU A 597 1.97 40.72 -1.01
CA GLU A 597 0.53 40.88 -0.78
C GLU A 597 -0.08 39.52 -0.45
N ILE A 598 -0.67 39.40 0.73
CA ILE A 598 -1.25 38.15 1.24
C ILE A 598 -2.75 38.28 1.32
N TYR A 599 -3.46 37.42 0.61
CA TYR A 599 -4.91 37.25 0.71
C TYR A 599 -5.22 36.09 1.64
N PHE A 600 -6.06 36.36 2.64
CA PHE A 600 -6.31 35.40 3.70
C PHE A 600 -7.79 35.36 4.12
N ASP A 601 -8.12 34.40 4.96
CA ASP A 601 -9.37 34.36 5.72
C ASP A 601 -9.05 34.15 7.20
N GLY A 602 -10.05 34.37 8.06
CA GLY A 602 -9.92 34.18 9.50
C GLY A 602 -11.02 33.28 10.03
N PHE A 603 -10.66 32.31 10.86
CA PHE A 603 -11.64 31.51 11.55
C PHE A 603 -12.27 32.35 12.67
N LEU A 604 -13.44 32.94 12.38
CA LEU A 604 -14.23 33.79 13.29
C LEU A 604 -15.62 33.17 13.53
N VAL A 605 -16.14 33.33 14.71
CA VAL A 605 -17.46 32.80 15.12
C VAL A 605 -18.22 33.89 15.86
N PRO A 606 -19.32 34.43 15.30
CA PRO A 606 -20.12 35.46 15.95
C PRO A 606 -20.53 35.09 17.38
N GLY A 607 -20.35 36.01 18.32
CA GLY A 607 -20.68 35.83 19.75
C GLY A 607 -19.74 34.89 20.53
N LYS A 608 -18.75 34.27 19.88
CA LYS A 608 -17.81 33.32 20.54
C LYS A 608 -16.36 33.64 20.28
N ARG A 609 -16.01 33.98 19.02
CA ARG A 609 -14.65 34.30 18.58
C ARG A 609 -14.74 35.41 17.55
N GLU A 610 -14.77 36.62 17.99
CA GLU A 610 -15.03 37.80 17.15
C GLU A 610 -13.75 38.46 16.62
N HIS A 611 -12.60 38.16 17.21
CA HIS A 611 -11.32 38.66 16.76
C HIS A 611 -10.15 37.73 17.17
N PHE A 612 -9.02 37.86 16.48
CA PHE A 612 -7.72 37.32 16.88
C PHE A 612 -6.60 38.14 16.18
N ASN A 613 -5.44 38.20 16.83
CA ASN A 613 -4.29 38.87 16.24
C ASN A 613 -3.43 37.94 15.40
N VAL A 614 -3.03 38.42 14.23
CA VAL A 614 -2.05 37.78 13.38
C VAL A 614 -0.83 38.69 13.29
N SER A 615 0.34 38.15 13.62
CA SER A 615 1.62 38.85 13.54
C SER A 615 2.53 38.19 12.52
N PHE A 616 3.17 38.98 11.70
CA PHE A 616 4.13 38.51 10.68
C PHE A 616 5.56 38.87 11.12
N TYR A 617 6.42 37.88 11.08
CA TYR A 617 7.81 37.99 11.50
C TYR A 617 8.77 37.60 10.38
N CYS A 618 9.89 38.30 10.31
CA CYS A 618 11.03 37.99 9.51
C CYS A 618 12.21 37.65 10.43
N GLY A 619 12.47 36.36 10.62
CA GLY A 619 13.35 35.92 11.71
C GLY A 619 12.76 36.24 13.08
N GLN A 620 13.44 37.12 13.86
CA GLN A 620 12.99 37.63 15.15
C GLN A 620 12.21 38.95 15.07
N GLU A 621 12.31 39.65 13.94
CA GLU A 621 11.73 40.96 13.74
C GLU A 621 10.25 40.88 13.35
N LYS A 622 9.39 41.59 14.07
CA LYS A 622 7.97 41.69 13.74
C LYS A 622 7.79 42.80 12.70
N ILE A 623 7.38 42.43 11.48
CA ILE A 623 7.17 43.33 10.36
C ILE A 623 5.76 43.87 10.24
N SER A 624 4.75 43.15 10.74
CA SER A 624 3.34 43.59 10.74
C SER A 624 2.52 42.86 11.79
N GLN A 625 1.40 43.49 12.19
CA GLN A 625 0.39 42.88 13.03
C GLN A 625 -0.99 43.38 12.60
N LEU A 626 -1.95 42.48 12.57
CA LEU A 626 -3.35 42.72 12.23
C LEU A 626 -4.27 42.20 13.33
N ASP A 627 -5.30 42.96 13.67
CA ASP A 627 -6.45 42.43 14.38
C ASP A 627 -7.52 42.00 13.37
N VAL A 628 -7.74 40.70 13.31
CA VAL A 628 -8.66 40.09 12.35
C VAL A 628 -10.06 40.04 12.97
N THR A 629 -10.95 40.86 12.48
CA THR A 629 -12.35 40.99 12.89
C THR A 629 -13.27 40.68 11.70
N PRO A 630 -14.58 40.52 11.87
CA PRO A 630 -15.52 40.36 10.76
C PRO A 630 -15.51 41.53 9.76
N LYS A 631 -15.07 42.70 10.19
CA LYS A 631 -15.05 43.93 9.36
C LYS A 631 -13.66 44.26 8.77
N SER A 632 -12.59 43.60 9.21
CA SER A 632 -11.24 43.85 8.69
C SER A 632 -11.07 43.37 7.25
N THR A 633 -10.22 44.03 6.49
CA THR A 633 -9.81 43.57 5.15
C THR A 633 -9.20 42.17 5.24
N ARG A 634 -9.32 41.41 4.15
CA ARG A 634 -8.78 40.05 4.02
C ARG A 634 -7.51 40.04 3.18
N GLU A 635 -6.79 41.17 3.20
CA GLU A 635 -5.52 41.35 2.50
C GLU A 635 -4.55 42.15 3.36
N VAL A 636 -3.26 41.89 3.19
CA VAL A 636 -2.19 42.62 3.85
C VAL A 636 -0.98 42.74 2.91
N LEU A 637 -0.43 43.97 2.83
CA LEU A 637 0.81 44.22 2.13
C LEU A 637 1.96 44.26 3.13
N LEU A 638 2.97 43.41 2.95
CA LEU A 638 4.16 43.31 3.78
C LEU A 638 5.39 43.76 3.02
N ASN A 639 6.17 44.67 3.59
CA ASN A 639 7.50 44.98 3.07
C ASN A 639 8.52 43.99 3.67
N VAL A 640 9.14 43.18 2.82
CA VAL A 640 10.11 42.15 3.20
C VAL A 640 11.53 42.46 2.74
N SER A 641 11.79 43.68 2.18
CA SER A 641 13.07 44.03 1.59
C SER A 641 14.24 44.03 2.59
N GLY A 642 13.98 44.26 3.89
CA GLY A 642 14.98 44.23 4.97
C GLY A 642 15.18 42.84 5.60
N CYS A 643 14.45 41.82 5.16
CA CYS A 643 14.47 40.50 5.77
C CYS A 643 15.78 39.74 5.51
N ILE A 644 16.25 39.01 6.52
CA ILE A 644 17.40 38.11 6.41
C ILE A 644 17.05 36.91 5.54
N LYS A 645 17.93 36.61 4.58
CA LYS A 645 17.84 35.49 3.66
C LYS A 645 18.60 34.29 4.23
N ASN A 646 18.05 33.10 4.06
CA ASN A 646 18.72 31.85 4.41
C ASN A 646 19.79 31.48 3.32
N GLU A 647 20.45 30.31 3.51
CA GLU A 647 21.46 29.78 2.57
C GLU A 647 20.88 29.51 1.18
N ASP A 648 19.59 29.22 1.05
CA ASP A 648 18.89 29.03 -0.22
C ASP A 648 18.45 30.35 -0.89
N ASN A 649 18.85 31.50 -0.37
CA ASN A 649 18.40 32.85 -0.80
C ASN A 649 16.88 33.04 -0.63
N ALA A 650 16.28 32.41 0.38
CA ALA A 650 14.87 32.50 0.74
C ALA A 650 14.67 33.37 1.98
N ILE A 651 13.58 34.15 1.99
CA ILE A 651 13.06 34.83 3.18
C ILE A 651 12.08 33.87 3.88
N LYS A 652 12.32 33.61 5.14
CA LYS A 652 11.39 32.85 5.99
C LYS A 652 10.43 33.81 6.69
N LEU A 653 9.19 33.86 6.23
CA LEU A 653 8.11 34.61 6.87
C LEU A 653 7.40 33.72 7.86
N THR A 654 7.35 34.11 9.13
CA THR A 654 6.62 33.41 10.19
C THR A 654 5.31 34.12 10.50
N VAL A 655 4.20 33.41 10.43
CA VAL A 655 2.86 33.86 10.77
C VAL A 655 2.53 33.34 12.16
N ARG A 656 2.23 34.23 13.12
CA ARG A 656 1.82 33.85 14.48
C ARG A 656 0.40 34.32 14.79
N ASN A 657 -0.39 33.40 15.30
CA ASN A 657 -1.78 33.60 15.71
C ASN A 657 -1.87 33.53 17.24
N ASP A 658 -2.51 34.47 17.88
CA ASP A 658 -2.61 34.53 19.36
C ASP A 658 -3.75 33.69 19.96
N ASN A 659 -4.74 33.32 19.17
CA ASN A 659 -5.91 32.61 19.64
C ASN A 659 -6.49 31.65 18.59
N PRO A 660 -5.83 30.53 18.30
CA PRO A 660 -6.40 29.50 17.41
C PRO A 660 -7.62 28.82 18.06
N GLY A 661 -8.61 28.44 17.26
CA GLY A 661 -9.85 27.83 17.71
C GLY A 661 -10.12 26.46 17.09
N ILE A 662 -10.93 25.65 17.78
CA ILE A 662 -11.35 24.34 17.28
C ILE A 662 -12.83 24.43 16.87
N PRO A 663 -13.17 24.23 15.57
CA PRO A 663 -14.55 24.33 15.08
C PRO A 663 -15.54 23.47 15.87
N LYS A 664 -15.19 22.23 16.18
CA LYS A 664 -16.03 21.31 16.97
C LYS A 664 -16.40 21.85 18.36
N MET A 665 -15.54 22.65 18.99
CA MET A 665 -15.82 23.23 20.31
C MET A 665 -16.75 24.45 20.22
N LEU A 666 -16.79 25.11 19.07
CA LEU A 666 -17.53 26.32 18.84
C LEU A 666 -18.89 26.12 18.17
N PHE A 667 -19.03 25.04 17.40
CA PHE A 667 -20.25 24.65 16.68
C PHE A 667 -20.71 23.26 17.13
N PRO A 668 -21.91 23.08 17.70
CA PRO A 668 -22.35 21.79 18.25
C PRO A 668 -22.41 20.64 17.23
N ASN A 669 -22.65 20.96 15.97
CA ASN A 669 -22.80 19.97 14.88
C ASN A 669 -21.58 19.89 13.96
N ASN A 670 -20.46 20.49 14.33
CA ASN A 670 -19.24 20.45 13.52
C ASN A 670 -18.30 19.36 14.04
N GLU A 671 -17.84 18.48 13.17
CA GLU A 671 -16.90 17.40 13.53
C GLU A 671 -15.42 17.79 13.39
N ASP A 672 -15.12 18.99 12.86
CA ASP A 672 -13.75 19.44 12.65
C ASP A 672 -13.05 19.74 13.99
N SER A 673 -12.08 18.90 14.32
CA SER A 673 -11.27 18.97 15.54
C SER A 673 -9.92 19.68 15.34
N ARG A 674 -9.66 20.24 14.18
CA ARG A 674 -8.41 20.96 13.86
C ARG A 674 -8.33 22.26 14.66
N LEU A 675 -7.12 22.61 15.09
CA LEU A 675 -6.82 23.88 15.74
C LEU A 675 -6.43 24.89 14.66
N ILE A 676 -7.35 25.79 14.28
CA ILE A 676 -7.22 26.69 13.13
C ILE A 676 -7.40 28.16 13.53
N ALA A 677 -6.78 29.08 12.80
CA ALA A 677 -6.95 30.52 12.98
C ALA A 677 -6.87 31.29 11.66
N PHE A 678 -5.72 31.27 11.01
CA PHE A 678 -5.41 32.00 9.80
C PHE A 678 -5.53 31.10 8.58
N GLY A 679 -6.30 31.52 7.58
CA GLY A 679 -6.51 30.77 6.34
C GLY A 679 -5.87 31.50 5.17
N LEU A 680 -4.81 30.93 4.60
CA LEU A 680 -4.07 31.51 3.47
C LEU A 680 -4.75 31.12 2.15
N LYS A 681 -5.12 32.11 1.33
CA LYS A 681 -5.75 31.93 0.03
C LYS A 681 -4.76 32.10 -1.13
N LYS A 682 -4.06 33.21 -1.13
CA LYS A 682 -3.23 33.63 -2.26
C LYS A 682 -2.09 34.55 -1.78
N ILE A 683 -0.97 34.46 -2.46
CA ILE A 683 0.15 35.41 -2.30
C ILE A 683 0.52 35.98 -3.67
N ILE A 684 0.71 37.29 -3.71
CA ILE A 684 1.31 38.00 -4.86
C ILE A 684 2.62 38.63 -4.40
N MET A 685 3.68 38.44 -5.17
CA MET A 685 5.04 38.95 -4.86
C MET A 685 5.41 40.05 -5.83
N HIS A 686 6.01 41.16 -5.31
CA HIS A 686 6.40 42.34 -6.08
C HIS A 686 7.88 42.65 -5.95
#